data_7b248d0d2d45b75a9c49c4d4159f58c3
#
_entry.id   7b248d0d2d45b75a9c49c4d4159f58c3
#
_cell.length_a   1.000
_cell.length_b   1.000
_cell.length_c   1.000
_cell.angle_alpha   90.00
_cell.angle_beta   90.00
_cell.angle_gamma   90.00
#
_symmetry.space_group_name_H-M   'P 1'
#
loop_
_entity.id
_entity.type
_entity.pdbx_description
1 polymer ?
#
loop_
_entity_poly.entity_id
_entity_poly.type
_entity_poly.pdbx_seq_one_letter_code
_entity_poly.pdbx_strand_id
1 'polypeptide(L)'
;MAGGAVARVLIDSPLPQLDQLFDYTVPERLAGAATAGVRVRVPLRTGGRIADGWLVELVETSEFRGALSELDDVVSDVPLLQPEVWQLARAAADRAAGNGSDILRLAIPSRYVRVERSWRTAEADPGPLSGDLPRIPGGEPGRVEAGIERGERMSLAADPRPVRLPSGEWVGAWAATLAQAGAHALAADRSALLIVPDYRDQAQLEAALAASVDPRRVLRTDARQSGGDRYRAFLDATRPDARIIIGNRSTVYSPAARLGLIGIWDDGDPLLVEPLSPGVHPRDAALIRQEQSGAALLFLAHTRSVEVQRLVEIGWVHEVPAARHVRPRVIPTEQQASAEPGSARIPTAAWRQAQDAVREGPVLVQVARPGNAPLLACDRCREPARCAACGGGLAVPRDGGVARCVLCGTSASGWKCPVCDGTRLRAVTIGASRTADELGRAFPKTRVILSDGERPVLRVGPEPALVVATRGAEPVADGGYRAVLLLDGERMLLRESLRVAEDCLRWWSNASALAAPGAPVFLVGVAGALATALSTWRQAEWAGTELATRRALRFPPAVRVASVTAGDAAVGGAVGAVRTIDGVDVLGPAPADDGLERAIIRFAYASGAGVARELRAEMIRVATERRRPVAGRPGRRPPVLRVRFDDPEVP
;
A
#
# COMPACT_ATOMS: atom_id res chain seq x y z
N MET A 1 19.10 48.79 -13.26
CA MET A 1 19.48 47.42 -12.86
C MET A 1 18.50 46.51 -13.56
N ALA A 2 18.96 45.73 -14.53
CA ALA A 2 18.13 44.73 -15.18
C ALA A 2 17.75 43.71 -14.10
N GLY A 3 16.47 43.62 -13.73
CA GLY A 3 15.97 42.67 -12.78
C GLY A 3 16.17 41.27 -13.34
N GLY A 4 17.15 40.52 -12.81
CA GLY A 4 17.30 39.10 -13.14
C GLY A 4 16.08 38.33 -12.62
N ALA A 5 15.68 37.27 -13.31
CA ALA A 5 14.60 36.40 -12.90
C ALA A 5 14.84 35.87 -11.46
N VAL A 6 13.79 35.77 -10.68
CA VAL A 6 13.82 35.20 -9.31
C VAL A 6 13.37 33.75 -9.38
N ALA A 7 14.23 32.86 -8.89
CA ALA A 7 13.94 31.43 -8.77
C ALA A 7 13.30 31.12 -7.41
N ARG A 8 12.11 30.56 -7.41
CA ARG A 8 11.46 29.99 -6.22
C ARG A 8 11.84 28.54 -6.05
N VAL A 9 12.56 28.23 -4.99
CA VAL A 9 13.21 26.94 -4.78
C VAL A 9 12.65 26.25 -3.53
N LEU A 10 12.21 25.00 -3.68
CA LEU A 10 11.99 24.08 -2.56
C LEU A 10 13.32 23.42 -2.18
N ILE A 11 13.76 23.62 -0.96
CA ILE A 11 14.98 22.99 -0.45
C ILE A 11 14.71 21.50 -0.17
N ASP A 12 15.58 20.61 -0.64
CA ASP A 12 15.51 19.17 -0.36
C ASP A 12 15.98 18.89 1.08
N SER A 13 15.08 19.04 2.03
CA SER A 13 15.37 18.90 3.46
C SER A 13 14.24 18.18 4.20
N PRO A 14 14.57 17.29 5.17
CA PRO A 14 13.57 16.68 6.05
C PRO A 14 13.09 17.62 7.18
N LEU A 15 13.61 18.83 7.23
CA LEU A 15 13.28 19.78 8.30
C LEU A 15 11.98 20.53 7.96
N PRO A 16 10.93 20.42 8.79
CA PRO A 16 9.62 20.96 8.45
C PRO A 16 9.62 22.50 8.30
N GLN A 17 10.51 23.22 8.98
CA GLN A 17 10.65 24.68 8.83
C GLN A 17 11.29 25.10 7.50
N LEU A 18 11.90 24.20 6.74
CA LEU A 18 12.46 24.46 5.41
C LEU A 18 11.53 24.02 4.26
N ASP A 19 10.37 23.47 4.56
CA ASP A 19 9.41 23.02 3.57
C ASP A 19 8.50 24.18 3.13
N GLN A 20 9.11 25.18 2.51
CA GLN A 20 8.50 26.33 1.87
C GLN A 20 9.38 26.76 0.68
N LEU A 21 8.84 27.58 -0.20
CA LEU A 21 9.61 28.13 -1.31
C LEU A 21 10.48 29.28 -0.82
N PHE A 22 11.73 29.29 -1.23
CA PHE A 22 12.70 30.34 -0.96
C PHE A 22 13.11 31.03 -2.27
N ASP A 23 13.23 32.34 -2.23
CA ASP A 23 13.56 33.16 -3.38
C ASP A 23 15.09 33.35 -3.51
N TYR A 24 15.60 33.14 -4.72
CA TYR A 24 17.00 33.33 -5.10
C TYR A 24 17.08 34.10 -6.42
N THR A 25 18.10 34.96 -6.60
CA THR A 25 18.37 35.53 -7.91
C THR A 25 19.04 34.51 -8.82
N VAL A 26 18.71 34.56 -10.11
CA VAL A 26 19.36 33.73 -11.12
C VAL A 26 20.52 34.53 -11.72
N PRO A 27 21.79 34.13 -11.48
CA PRO A 27 22.92 34.80 -12.09
C PRO A 27 22.95 34.56 -13.60
N GLU A 28 23.49 35.53 -14.36
CA GLU A 28 23.51 35.51 -15.83
C GLU A 28 24.11 34.20 -16.39
N ARG A 29 25.16 33.67 -15.77
CA ARG A 29 25.80 32.39 -16.13
C ARG A 29 24.88 31.17 -16.09
N LEU A 30 23.79 31.22 -15.31
CA LEU A 30 22.82 30.14 -15.14
C LEU A 30 21.50 30.42 -15.85
N ALA A 31 21.28 31.61 -16.43
CA ALA A 31 19.99 32.04 -17.01
C ALA A 31 19.47 31.06 -18.07
N GLY A 32 20.33 30.47 -18.88
CA GLY A 32 19.93 29.53 -19.94
C GLY A 32 19.60 28.12 -19.44
N ALA A 33 20.07 27.73 -18.23
CA ALA A 33 19.85 26.41 -17.66
C ALA A 33 18.79 26.42 -16.53
N ALA A 34 18.56 27.57 -15.90
CA ALA A 34 17.63 27.72 -14.79
C ALA A 34 16.19 27.80 -15.32
N THR A 35 15.55 26.65 -15.50
CA THR A 35 14.15 26.51 -15.91
C THR A 35 13.35 25.84 -14.80
N ALA A 36 12.03 26.04 -14.77
CA ALA A 36 11.16 25.36 -13.80
C ALA A 36 11.32 23.84 -13.93
N GLY A 37 11.36 23.16 -12.81
CA GLY A 37 11.50 21.70 -12.72
C GLY A 37 12.95 21.18 -12.62
N VAL A 38 13.98 22.03 -12.78
CA VAL A 38 15.38 21.59 -12.67
C VAL A 38 15.83 21.45 -11.22
N ARG A 39 16.81 20.58 -10.99
CA ARG A 39 17.49 20.45 -9.70
C ARG A 39 18.59 21.48 -9.59
N VAL A 40 18.59 22.23 -8.48
CA VAL A 40 19.53 23.33 -8.22
C VAL A 40 20.28 23.15 -6.93
N ARG A 41 21.37 23.89 -6.76
CA ARG A 41 22.06 24.11 -5.50
C ARG A 41 21.88 25.53 -5.04
N VAL A 42 21.63 25.71 -3.75
CA VAL A 42 21.37 27.00 -3.16
C VAL A 42 22.15 27.20 -1.87
N PRO A 43 22.67 28.40 -1.60
CA PRO A 43 23.30 28.71 -0.31
C PRO A 43 22.24 28.87 0.77
N LEU A 44 22.47 28.23 1.92
CA LEU A 44 21.69 28.48 3.12
C LEU A 44 22.31 29.67 3.89
N ARG A 45 21.47 30.64 4.27
CA ARG A 45 21.92 31.86 4.97
C ARG A 45 22.67 31.58 6.27
N THR A 46 22.43 30.45 6.92
CA THR A 46 23.10 30.05 8.16
C THR A 46 24.29 29.15 7.86
N GLY A 47 25.51 29.66 7.98
CA GLY A 47 26.74 28.86 7.98
C GLY A 47 27.34 28.52 6.63
N GLY A 48 27.00 29.23 5.54
CA GLY A 48 27.64 29.04 4.22
C GLY A 48 27.48 27.65 3.61
N ARG A 49 26.50 26.86 4.07
CA ARG A 49 26.21 25.54 3.56
C ARG A 49 25.40 25.63 2.27
N ILE A 50 25.77 24.83 1.30
CA ILE A 50 25.02 24.62 0.07
C ILE A 50 24.05 23.45 0.27
N ALA A 51 22.82 23.61 -0.18
CA ALA A 51 21.78 22.58 -0.16
C ALA A 51 21.28 22.31 -1.58
N ASP A 52 20.89 21.07 -1.84
CA ASP A 52 20.15 20.71 -3.03
C ASP A 52 18.68 21.19 -2.91
N GLY A 53 18.07 21.52 -4.04
CA GLY A 53 16.68 21.95 -4.12
C GLY A 53 16.09 21.77 -5.50
N TRP A 54 14.80 22.09 -5.60
CA TRP A 54 14.06 22.07 -6.85
C TRP A 54 13.62 23.48 -7.20
N LEU A 55 13.97 23.96 -8.39
CA LEU A 55 13.44 25.20 -8.95
C LEU A 55 11.99 24.94 -9.36
N VAL A 56 11.05 25.44 -8.56
CA VAL A 56 9.62 25.18 -8.78
C VAL A 56 9.06 26.12 -9.83
N GLU A 57 9.38 27.43 -9.72
CA GLU A 57 8.92 28.45 -10.66
C GLU A 57 9.90 29.62 -10.77
N LEU A 58 9.82 30.33 -11.90
CA LEU A 58 10.51 31.59 -12.12
C LEU A 58 9.49 32.74 -12.07
N VAL A 59 9.82 33.79 -11.32
CA VAL A 59 9.00 35.01 -11.21
C VAL A 59 9.84 36.25 -11.50
N GLU A 60 9.20 37.33 -11.87
CA GLU A 60 9.90 38.60 -12.17
C GLU A 60 10.35 39.33 -10.89
N THR A 61 9.59 39.18 -9.82
CA THR A 61 9.82 39.92 -8.57
C THR A 61 9.63 39.01 -7.34
N SER A 62 10.35 39.32 -6.27
CA SER A 62 10.22 38.65 -4.97
C SER A 62 9.44 39.53 -3.99
N GLU A 63 8.61 38.93 -3.18
CA GLU A 63 7.95 39.57 -2.04
C GLU A 63 8.89 39.76 -0.83
N PHE A 64 10.04 39.11 -0.87
CA PHE A 64 11.03 39.21 0.20
C PHE A 64 11.75 40.56 0.18
N ARG A 65 11.67 41.31 1.27
CA ARG A 65 12.20 42.69 1.37
C ARG A 65 13.72 42.78 1.59
N GLY A 66 14.42 41.65 1.80
CA GLY A 66 15.86 41.59 2.02
C GLY A 66 16.63 41.33 0.73
N ALA A 67 17.98 41.40 0.80
CA ALA A 67 18.82 40.98 -0.31
C ALA A 67 18.68 39.47 -0.55
N LEU A 68 18.42 39.08 -1.80
CA LEU A 68 18.37 37.70 -2.21
C LEU A 68 19.79 37.16 -2.38
N SER A 69 19.99 35.89 -2.03
CA SER A 69 21.19 35.15 -2.43
C SER A 69 21.05 34.66 -3.86
N GLU A 70 22.18 34.44 -4.54
CA GLU A 70 22.20 33.88 -5.89
C GLU A 70 22.10 32.33 -5.83
N LEU A 71 21.52 31.73 -6.90
CA LEU A 71 21.67 30.31 -7.15
C LEU A 71 23.15 29.95 -7.27
N ASP A 72 23.58 28.88 -6.59
CA ASP A 72 24.95 28.40 -6.65
C ASP A 72 25.20 27.66 -7.98
N ASP A 73 24.31 26.68 -8.31
CA ASP A 73 24.47 25.86 -9.50
C ASP A 73 23.14 25.25 -9.96
N VAL A 74 23.07 24.88 -11.26
CA VAL A 74 22.03 24.02 -11.83
C VAL A 74 22.62 22.62 -12.03
N VAL A 75 22.16 21.65 -11.22
CA VAL A 75 22.72 20.29 -11.19
C VAL A 75 22.44 19.54 -12.50
N SER A 76 21.28 19.78 -13.10
CA SER A 76 20.86 19.23 -14.39
C SER A 76 19.88 20.20 -15.03
N ASP A 77 20.01 20.44 -16.34
CA ASP A 77 19.11 21.24 -17.14
C ASP A 77 17.90 20.44 -17.67
N VAL A 78 17.74 19.17 -17.23
CA VAL A 78 16.53 18.39 -17.48
C VAL A 78 15.48 18.73 -16.43
N PRO A 79 14.27 19.20 -16.83
CA PRO A 79 13.19 19.51 -15.90
C PRO A 79 12.53 18.22 -15.38
N LEU A 80 13.08 17.67 -14.29
CA LEU A 80 12.63 16.42 -13.69
C LEU A 80 11.34 16.59 -12.89
N LEU A 81 11.18 17.73 -12.21
CA LEU A 81 9.98 18.06 -11.44
C LEU A 81 8.93 18.67 -12.36
N GLN A 82 8.00 17.83 -12.82
CA GLN A 82 6.86 18.29 -13.60
C GLN A 82 5.86 19.06 -12.72
N PRO A 83 5.17 20.09 -13.26
CA PRO A 83 4.24 20.93 -12.49
C PRO A 83 3.14 20.13 -11.79
N GLU A 84 2.55 19.13 -12.45
CA GLU A 84 1.51 18.27 -11.91
C GLU A 84 2.03 17.38 -10.76
N VAL A 85 3.30 16.94 -10.83
CA VAL A 85 3.94 16.18 -9.76
C VAL A 85 4.18 17.06 -8.53
N TRP A 86 4.60 18.30 -8.74
CA TRP A 86 4.74 19.28 -7.65
C TRP A 86 3.41 19.58 -6.96
N GLN A 87 2.37 19.87 -7.73
CA GLN A 87 1.03 20.16 -7.21
C GLN A 87 0.49 18.99 -6.40
N LEU A 88 0.65 17.75 -6.90
CA LEU A 88 0.26 16.55 -6.18
C LEU A 88 1.07 16.38 -4.89
N ALA A 89 2.40 16.51 -4.96
CA ALA A 89 3.27 16.35 -3.81
C ALA A 89 2.94 17.37 -2.70
N ARG A 90 2.68 18.63 -3.08
CA ARG A 90 2.31 19.67 -2.11
C ARG A 90 0.96 19.38 -1.47
N ALA A 91 -0.07 19.08 -2.26
CA ALA A 91 -1.42 18.79 -1.75
C ALA A 91 -1.45 17.53 -0.86
N ALA A 92 -0.72 16.48 -1.24
CA ALA A 92 -0.62 15.26 -0.46
C ALA A 92 0.13 15.50 0.87
N ALA A 93 1.23 16.27 0.84
CA ALA A 93 1.97 16.64 2.05
C ALA A 93 1.12 17.49 3.00
N ASP A 94 0.40 18.49 2.50
CA ASP A 94 -0.48 19.35 3.31
C ASP A 94 -1.59 18.55 3.98
N ARG A 95 -2.17 17.58 3.28
CA ARG A 95 -3.21 16.68 3.83
C ARG A 95 -2.71 15.80 4.99
N ALA A 96 -1.40 15.55 5.05
CA ALA A 96 -0.77 14.66 6.04
C ALA A 96 0.17 15.38 7.02
N ALA A 97 0.12 16.70 7.09
CA ALA A 97 1.06 17.55 7.86
C ALA A 97 2.54 17.25 7.52
N GLY A 98 2.82 16.77 6.31
CA GLY A 98 4.14 16.34 5.86
C GLY A 98 4.92 17.40 5.10
N ASN A 99 6.12 17.01 4.61
CA ASN A 99 6.94 17.85 3.75
C ASN A 99 6.76 17.47 2.28
N GLY A 100 6.66 18.46 1.40
CA GLY A 100 6.65 18.23 -0.05
C GLY A 100 7.93 17.54 -0.53
N SER A 101 9.09 17.90 0.03
CA SER A 101 10.37 17.26 -0.28
C SER A 101 10.40 15.76 0.04
N ASP A 102 9.72 15.30 1.09
CA ASP A 102 9.65 13.87 1.41
C ASP A 102 8.88 13.09 0.32
N ILE A 103 7.79 13.65 -0.20
CA ILE A 103 7.05 13.06 -1.32
C ILE A 103 7.87 13.12 -2.63
N LEU A 104 8.57 14.22 -2.89
CA LEU A 104 9.42 14.32 -4.08
C LEU A 104 10.55 13.28 -4.08
N ARG A 105 11.07 12.88 -2.92
CA ARG A 105 12.02 11.75 -2.81
C ARG A 105 11.41 10.39 -3.16
N LEU A 106 10.09 10.22 -2.98
CA LEU A 106 9.39 9.02 -3.45
C LEU A 106 9.11 9.09 -4.97
N ALA A 107 8.82 10.30 -5.47
CA ALA A 107 8.43 10.54 -6.85
C ALA A 107 9.62 10.49 -7.82
N ILE A 108 10.73 11.15 -7.47
CA ILE A 108 11.87 11.37 -8.36
C ILE A 108 13.05 10.49 -7.92
N PRO A 109 13.45 9.51 -8.74
CA PRO A 109 14.56 8.63 -8.40
C PRO A 109 15.91 9.37 -8.39
N SER A 110 16.91 8.76 -7.75
CA SER A 110 18.27 9.29 -7.75
C SER A 110 18.82 9.45 -9.17
N ARG A 111 19.55 10.56 -9.41
CA ARG A 111 20.13 10.90 -10.71
C ARG A 111 21.24 9.94 -11.11
N TYR A 112 21.22 9.48 -12.36
CA TYR A 112 22.28 8.70 -13.00
C TYR A 112 22.80 9.47 -14.22
N VAL A 113 23.91 10.20 -14.07
CA VAL A 113 24.46 11.13 -15.08
C VAL A 113 24.70 10.48 -16.44
N ARG A 114 25.20 9.21 -16.45
CA ARG A 114 25.43 8.49 -17.71
C ARG A 114 24.12 8.16 -18.44
N VAL A 115 23.09 7.76 -17.67
CA VAL A 115 21.75 7.47 -18.21
C VAL A 115 21.14 8.72 -18.79
N GLU A 116 21.19 9.83 -18.06
CA GLU A 116 20.65 11.12 -18.49
C GLU A 116 21.33 11.61 -19.79
N ARG A 117 22.66 11.50 -19.88
CA ARG A 117 23.39 11.88 -21.08
C ARG A 117 22.99 11.03 -22.29
N SER A 118 22.89 9.71 -22.14
CA SER A 118 22.46 8.82 -23.22
C SER A 118 20.99 9.04 -23.61
N TRP A 119 20.14 9.41 -22.63
CA TRP A 119 18.73 9.68 -22.88
C TRP A 119 18.52 10.95 -23.73
N ARG A 120 19.32 11.99 -23.52
CA ARG A 120 19.26 13.24 -24.29
C ARG A 120 19.61 13.05 -25.79
N THR A 121 20.52 12.16 -26.09
CA THR A 121 20.98 11.87 -27.44
C THR A 121 20.15 10.81 -28.13
N ALA A 122 19.28 10.10 -27.42
CA ALA A 122 18.43 9.07 -27.99
C ALA A 122 17.19 9.69 -28.67
N GLU A 123 16.92 9.29 -29.91
CA GLU A 123 15.65 9.59 -30.55
C GLU A 123 14.50 8.96 -29.78
N ALA A 124 13.41 9.70 -29.62
CA ALA A 124 12.20 9.18 -28.97
C ALA A 124 11.42 8.37 -30.02
N ASP A 125 11.41 7.04 -29.84
CA ASP A 125 10.49 6.16 -30.53
C ASP A 125 9.54 5.52 -29.53
N PRO A 126 8.36 6.11 -29.33
CA PRO A 126 7.40 5.59 -28.36
C PRO A 126 6.72 4.29 -28.82
N GLY A 127 6.88 3.88 -30.08
CA GLY A 127 6.13 2.79 -30.68
C GLY A 127 4.69 3.18 -31.07
N PRO A 128 3.95 2.30 -31.76
CA PRO A 128 2.57 2.55 -32.17
C PRO A 128 1.62 2.61 -30.97
N LEU A 129 0.49 3.27 -31.15
CA LEU A 129 -0.65 3.16 -30.26
C LEU A 129 -1.34 1.82 -30.47
N SER A 130 -2.05 1.33 -29.44
CA SER A 130 -2.81 0.08 -29.52
C SER A 130 -3.88 0.15 -30.62
N GLY A 131 -4.08 -1.00 -31.30
CA GLY A 131 -5.15 -1.17 -32.30
C GLY A 131 -6.48 -1.58 -31.68
N ASP A 132 -7.22 -2.46 -32.37
CA ASP A 132 -8.47 -3.02 -31.85
C ASP A 132 -8.27 -3.73 -30.51
N LEU A 133 -9.01 -3.30 -29.51
CA LEU A 133 -8.90 -3.80 -28.14
C LEU A 133 -10.12 -4.64 -27.77
N PRO A 134 -9.94 -5.75 -27.02
CA PRO A 134 -11.05 -6.46 -26.47
C PRO A 134 -11.80 -5.57 -25.45
N ARG A 135 -13.11 -5.78 -25.35
CA ARG A 135 -13.96 -5.05 -24.38
C ARG A 135 -13.51 -5.33 -22.95
N ILE A 136 -13.57 -4.30 -22.12
CA ILE A 136 -13.24 -4.39 -20.71
C ILE A 136 -14.43 -5.07 -19.98
N PRO A 137 -14.19 -6.16 -19.22
CA PRO A 137 -15.25 -6.78 -18.44
C PRO A 137 -15.74 -5.83 -17.33
N GLY A 138 -17.07 -5.67 -17.20
CA GLY A 138 -17.64 -4.90 -16.10
C GLY A 138 -19.01 -4.31 -16.44
N GLY A 139 -20.06 -4.68 -15.69
CA GLY A 139 -21.41 -4.19 -15.89
C GLY A 139 -21.96 -4.43 -17.28
N GLU A 140 -22.61 -3.41 -17.82
CA GLU A 140 -23.05 -3.40 -19.22
C GLU A 140 -21.85 -3.27 -20.18
N PRO A 141 -21.91 -3.87 -21.37
CA PRO A 141 -20.84 -3.77 -22.36
C PRO A 141 -20.50 -2.31 -22.71
N GLY A 142 -19.23 -1.93 -22.61
CA GLY A 142 -18.76 -0.57 -22.86
C GLY A 142 -18.88 0.39 -21.66
N ARG A 143 -19.38 -0.08 -20.51
CA ARG A 143 -19.57 0.77 -19.32
C ARG A 143 -18.24 1.31 -18.76
N VAL A 144 -17.22 0.47 -18.71
CA VAL A 144 -15.91 0.84 -18.19
C VAL A 144 -15.18 1.77 -19.15
N GLU A 145 -15.20 1.46 -20.44
CA GLU A 145 -14.63 2.28 -21.52
C GLU A 145 -15.22 3.69 -21.50
N ALA A 146 -16.55 3.78 -21.52
CA ALA A 146 -17.25 5.07 -21.43
C ALA A 146 -16.91 5.84 -20.14
N GLY A 147 -16.72 5.13 -19.03
CA GLY A 147 -16.28 5.73 -17.77
C GLY A 147 -14.87 6.29 -17.85
N ILE A 148 -13.94 5.58 -18.51
CA ILE A 148 -12.58 6.06 -18.75
C ILE A 148 -12.58 7.32 -19.62
N GLU A 149 -13.34 7.32 -20.70
CA GLU A 149 -13.47 8.47 -21.61
C GLU A 149 -14.00 9.72 -20.90
N ARG A 150 -14.96 9.55 -19.99
CA ARG A 150 -15.58 10.66 -19.22
C ARG A 150 -14.80 11.06 -17.97
N GLY A 151 -13.68 10.41 -17.64
CA GLY A 151 -12.91 10.69 -16.42
C GLY A 151 -13.65 10.29 -15.14
N GLU A 152 -14.49 9.26 -15.19
CA GLU A 152 -15.28 8.81 -14.04
C GLU A 152 -14.43 8.10 -12.99
N ARG A 153 -14.93 8.08 -11.76
CA ARG A 153 -14.36 7.36 -10.63
C ARG A 153 -15.16 6.10 -10.41
N MET A 154 -14.53 4.94 -10.59
CA MET A 154 -15.19 3.66 -10.64
C MET A 154 -14.62 2.67 -9.63
N SER A 155 -15.46 1.84 -9.04
CA SER A 155 -15.09 0.65 -8.28
C SER A 155 -15.65 -0.58 -8.98
N LEU A 156 -14.79 -1.41 -9.55
CA LEU A 156 -15.12 -2.61 -10.31
C LEU A 156 -14.75 -3.86 -9.51
N ALA A 157 -15.69 -4.79 -9.39
CA ALA A 157 -15.42 -6.11 -8.85
C ALA A 157 -14.66 -6.97 -9.88
N ALA A 158 -13.52 -7.51 -9.50
CA ALA A 158 -12.72 -8.36 -10.37
C ALA A 158 -13.33 -9.77 -10.51
N ASP A 159 -13.27 -10.35 -11.72
CA ASP A 159 -13.62 -11.74 -11.96
C ASP A 159 -12.69 -12.68 -11.17
N PRO A 160 -13.22 -13.55 -10.30
CA PRO A 160 -12.40 -14.42 -9.45
C PRO A 160 -11.99 -15.72 -10.16
N ARG A 161 -11.18 -15.61 -11.19
CA ARG A 161 -10.68 -16.76 -11.96
C ARG A 161 -9.36 -16.47 -12.63
N PRO A 162 -8.53 -17.50 -12.90
CA PRO A 162 -7.41 -17.38 -13.82
C PRO A 162 -7.92 -17.36 -15.28
N VAL A 163 -7.19 -16.66 -16.14
CA VAL A 163 -7.44 -16.61 -17.59
C VAL A 163 -6.15 -16.90 -18.36
N ARG A 164 -6.30 -17.50 -19.54
CA ARG A 164 -5.19 -17.74 -20.45
C ARG A 164 -5.07 -16.59 -21.44
N LEU A 165 -3.90 -16.00 -21.50
CA LEU A 165 -3.57 -14.94 -22.45
C LEU A 165 -3.31 -15.53 -23.85
N PRO A 166 -3.36 -14.73 -24.93
CA PRO A 166 -2.98 -15.15 -26.28
C PRO A 166 -1.55 -15.70 -26.37
N SER A 167 -0.64 -15.23 -25.49
CA SER A 167 0.72 -15.76 -25.37
C SER A 167 0.78 -17.22 -24.86
N GLY A 168 -0.32 -17.74 -24.33
CA GLY A 168 -0.39 -19.04 -23.65
C GLY A 168 -0.19 -18.96 -22.14
N GLU A 169 0.24 -17.83 -21.62
CA GLU A 169 0.46 -17.62 -20.18
C GLU A 169 -0.87 -17.47 -19.42
N TRP A 170 -0.86 -17.89 -18.15
CA TRP A 170 -2.01 -17.74 -17.25
C TRP A 170 -1.79 -16.61 -16.26
N VAL A 171 -2.82 -15.78 -16.08
CA VAL A 171 -2.86 -14.66 -15.11
C VAL A 171 -4.20 -14.61 -14.42
N GLY A 172 -4.32 -13.89 -13.33
CA GLY A 172 -5.63 -13.52 -12.78
C GLY A 172 -6.43 -12.65 -13.77
N ALA A 173 -7.74 -12.87 -13.88
CA ALA A 173 -8.59 -12.07 -14.79
C ALA A 173 -8.50 -10.56 -14.48
N TRP A 174 -8.23 -10.19 -13.24
CA TRP A 174 -7.99 -8.81 -12.84
C TRP A 174 -6.84 -8.15 -13.62
N ALA A 175 -5.73 -8.89 -13.86
CA ALA A 175 -4.57 -8.35 -14.58
C ALA A 175 -4.92 -8.06 -16.05
N ALA A 176 -5.66 -8.98 -16.69
CA ALA A 176 -6.17 -8.76 -18.04
C ALA A 176 -7.13 -7.55 -18.11
N THR A 177 -8.04 -7.43 -17.14
CA THR A 177 -8.99 -6.30 -17.05
C THR A 177 -8.26 -4.96 -16.88
N LEU A 178 -7.29 -4.90 -15.97
CA LEU A 178 -6.51 -3.68 -15.71
C LEU A 178 -5.64 -3.31 -16.91
N ALA A 179 -5.03 -4.31 -17.57
CA ALA A 179 -4.25 -4.12 -18.80
C ALA A 179 -5.13 -3.57 -19.95
N GLN A 180 -6.34 -4.12 -20.13
CA GLN A 180 -7.31 -3.63 -21.13
C GLN A 180 -7.73 -2.19 -20.85
N ALA A 181 -7.95 -1.82 -19.58
CA ALA A 181 -8.27 -0.44 -19.19
C ALA A 181 -7.12 0.52 -19.52
N GLY A 182 -5.87 0.13 -19.23
CA GLY A 182 -4.69 0.91 -19.60
C GLY A 182 -4.50 1.04 -21.11
N ALA A 183 -4.69 -0.05 -21.86
CA ALA A 183 -4.61 -0.07 -23.32
C ALA A 183 -5.69 0.79 -23.96
N HIS A 184 -6.91 0.82 -23.39
CA HIS A 184 -7.99 1.68 -23.86
C HIS A 184 -7.65 3.18 -23.69
N ALA A 185 -7.11 3.57 -22.54
CA ALA A 185 -6.64 4.93 -22.34
C ALA A 185 -5.51 5.29 -23.33
N LEU A 186 -4.57 4.36 -23.56
CA LEU A 186 -3.45 4.56 -24.50
C LEU A 186 -3.93 4.69 -25.95
N ALA A 187 -4.93 3.92 -26.37
CA ALA A 187 -5.50 4.02 -27.73
C ALA A 187 -6.14 5.39 -27.99
N ALA A 188 -6.61 6.07 -26.95
CA ALA A 188 -7.07 7.46 -26.99
C ALA A 188 -5.93 8.49 -26.85
N ASP A 189 -4.67 8.10 -27.03
CA ASP A 189 -3.45 8.90 -26.83
C ASP A 189 -3.37 9.56 -25.45
N ARG A 190 -3.82 8.81 -24.40
CA ARG A 190 -3.76 9.21 -23.00
C ARG A 190 -2.91 8.24 -22.19
N SER A 191 -2.11 8.76 -21.28
CA SER A 191 -1.31 7.93 -20.36
C SER A 191 -2.17 7.24 -19.30
N ALA A 192 -1.69 6.08 -18.84
CA ALA A 192 -2.29 5.36 -17.72
C ALA A 192 -1.25 5.08 -16.63
N LEU A 193 -1.64 5.27 -15.38
CA LEU A 193 -0.89 4.82 -14.20
C LEU A 193 -1.57 3.58 -13.65
N LEU A 194 -0.89 2.44 -13.65
CA LEU A 194 -1.42 1.18 -13.15
C LEU A 194 -0.62 0.74 -11.92
N ILE A 195 -1.28 0.79 -10.77
CA ILE A 195 -0.67 0.61 -9.46
C ILE A 195 -1.06 -0.76 -8.92
N VAL A 196 -0.08 -1.54 -8.53
CA VAL A 196 -0.26 -2.89 -7.97
C VAL A 196 0.55 -3.05 -6.68
N PRO A 197 0.14 -3.94 -5.75
CA PRO A 197 0.78 -4.10 -4.45
C PRO A 197 2.25 -4.51 -4.54
N ASP A 198 2.57 -5.53 -5.33
CA ASP A 198 3.93 -6.06 -5.38
C ASP A 198 4.36 -6.50 -6.79
N TYR A 199 5.58 -7.06 -6.86
CA TYR A 199 6.20 -7.51 -8.11
C TYR A 199 5.53 -8.76 -8.71
N ARG A 200 4.77 -9.56 -7.95
CA ARG A 200 4.03 -10.73 -8.46
C ARG A 200 2.84 -10.28 -9.26
N ASP A 201 2.12 -9.29 -8.73
CA ASP A 201 1.02 -8.64 -9.42
C ASP A 201 1.53 -7.91 -10.65
N GLN A 202 2.66 -7.22 -10.52
CA GLN A 202 3.28 -6.52 -11.63
C GLN A 202 3.67 -7.47 -12.77
N ALA A 203 4.21 -8.67 -12.47
CA ALA A 203 4.55 -9.65 -13.49
C ALA A 203 3.31 -10.16 -14.27
N GLN A 204 2.17 -10.34 -13.58
CA GLN A 204 0.91 -10.70 -14.23
C GLN A 204 0.39 -9.57 -15.14
N LEU A 205 0.48 -8.32 -14.64
CA LEU A 205 0.06 -7.14 -15.41
C LEU A 205 0.95 -6.92 -16.64
N GLU A 206 2.26 -7.09 -16.52
CA GLU A 206 3.21 -7.04 -17.64
C GLU A 206 2.87 -8.08 -18.71
N ALA A 207 2.64 -9.31 -18.30
CA ALA A 207 2.24 -10.38 -19.23
C ALA A 207 0.93 -10.06 -19.95
N ALA A 208 -0.05 -9.48 -19.24
CA ALA A 208 -1.32 -9.08 -19.83
C ALA A 208 -1.19 -7.89 -20.80
N LEU A 209 -0.37 -6.90 -20.49
CA LEU A 209 -0.09 -5.76 -21.36
C LEU A 209 0.63 -6.17 -22.64
N ALA A 210 1.59 -7.08 -22.55
CA ALA A 210 2.34 -7.58 -23.69
C ALA A 210 1.47 -8.23 -24.79
N ALA A 211 0.24 -8.59 -24.46
CA ALA A 211 -0.72 -9.18 -25.40
C ALA A 211 -1.34 -8.13 -26.36
N SER A 212 -1.34 -6.83 -26.00
CA SER A 212 -2.07 -5.79 -26.76
C SER A 212 -1.37 -4.44 -26.83
N VAL A 213 -0.25 -4.25 -26.15
CA VAL A 213 0.47 -2.98 -26.07
C VAL A 213 1.92 -3.16 -26.52
N ASP A 214 2.42 -2.25 -27.35
CA ASP A 214 3.84 -2.22 -27.73
C ASP A 214 4.71 -2.04 -26.46
N PRO A 215 5.72 -2.90 -26.22
CA PRO A 215 6.57 -2.82 -25.01
C PRO A 215 7.22 -1.43 -24.81
N ARG A 216 7.49 -0.68 -25.89
CA ARG A 216 8.04 0.67 -25.83
C ARG A 216 7.09 1.69 -25.19
N ARG A 217 5.79 1.39 -25.16
CA ARG A 217 4.75 2.20 -24.50
C ARG A 217 4.60 1.89 -23.02
N VAL A 218 5.20 0.82 -22.52
CA VAL A 218 5.09 0.39 -21.13
C VAL A 218 6.35 0.76 -20.35
N LEU A 219 6.21 1.57 -19.32
CA LEU A 219 7.29 1.96 -18.43
C LEU A 219 7.09 1.29 -17.06
N ARG A 220 8.14 0.68 -16.57
CA ARG A 220 8.14 0.00 -15.27
C ARG A 220 8.81 0.89 -14.21
N THR A 221 8.22 1.00 -13.03
CA THR A 221 8.74 1.82 -11.93
C THR A 221 8.64 1.05 -10.60
N ASP A 222 9.60 0.19 -10.30
CA ASP A 222 9.63 -0.57 -9.06
C ASP A 222 11.03 -0.64 -8.44
N ALA A 223 11.09 -1.00 -7.15
CA ALA A 223 12.33 -1.05 -6.38
C ALA A 223 13.27 -2.21 -6.76
N ARG A 224 12.83 -3.20 -7.54
CA ARG A 224 13.64 -4.34 -7.99
C ARG A 224 14.44 -4.02 -9.25
N GLN A 225 14.09 -2.95 -9.97
CA GLN A 225 14.90 -2.46 -11.07
C GLN A 225 16.24 -1.91 -10.56
N SER A 226 17.25 -1.94 -11.43
CA SER A 226 18.46 -1.18 -11.17
C SER A 226 18.14 0.32 -11.05
N GLY A 227 18.93 1.05 -10.27
CA GLY A 227 18.71 2.50 -10.14
C GLY A 227 18.79 3.23 -11.48
N GLY A 228 19.66 2.75 -12.40
CA GLY A 228 19.79 3.30 -13.75
C GLY A 228 18.54 3.08 -14.60
N ASP A 229 17.96 1.87 -14.59
CA ASP A 229 16.76 1.54 -15.35
C ASP A 229 15.55 2.31 -14.82
N ARG A 230 15.40 2.41 -13.50
CA ARG A 230 14.35 3.20 -12.87
C ARG A 230 14.46 4.68 -13.23
N TYR A 231 15.68 5.24 -13.24
CA TYR A 231 15.90 6.63 -13.66
C TYR A 231 15.60 6.82 -15.14
N ARG A 232 15.96 5.85 -16.00
CA ARG A 232 15.61 5.87 -17.43
C ARG A 232 14.11 5.86 -17.63
N ALA A 233 13.38 4.96 -16.98
CA ALA A 233 11.93 4.90 -17.08
C ALA A 233 11.26 6.21 -16.59
N PHE A 234 11.80 6.82 -15.53
CA PHE A 234 11.34 8.13 -15.07
C PHE A 234 11.57 9.23 -16.12
N LEU A 235 12.75 9.30 -16.74
CA LEU A 235 13.04 10.24 -17.82
C LEU A 235 12.12 10.02 -19.02
N ASP A 236 11.87 8.78 -19.40
CA ASP A 236 10.94 8.46 -20.49
C ASP A 236 9.49 8.84 -20.16
N ALA A 237 9.11 8.80 -18.88
CA ALA A 237 7.80 9.26 -18.42
C ALA A 237 7.61 10.79 -18.50
N THR A 238 8.70 11.58 -18.50
CA THR A 238 8.63 13.05 -18.71
C THR A 238 8.43 13.45 -20.15
N ARG A 239 8.56 12.52 -21.12
CA ARG A 239 8.33 12.81 -22.55
C ARG A 239 6.84 13.09 -22.82
N PRO A 240 6.51 13.85 -23.89
CA PRO A 240 5.13 14.22 -24.20
C PRO A 240 4.27 13.06 -24.71
N ASP A 241 4.86 11.90 -24.98
CA ASP A 241 4.15 10.74 -25.53
C ASP A 241 3.31 10.05 -24.45
N ALA A 242 2.11 9.60 -24.83
CA ALA A 242 1.29 8.78 -23.93
C ALA A 242 1.96 7.43 -23.64
N ARG A 243 1.96 7.02 -22.38
CA ARG A 243 2.59 5.81 -21.87
C ARG A 243 1.71 5.11 -20.83
N ILE A 244 1.88 3.81 -20.71
CA ILE A 244 1.39 3.05 -19.54
C ILE A 244 2.54 2.92 -18.56
N ILE A 245 2.38 3.48 -17.37
CA ILE A 245 3.37 3.42 -16.30
C ILE A 245 2.86 2.46 -15.24
N ILE A 246 3.59 1.36 -15.03
CA ILE A 246 3.22 0.31 -14.09
C ILE A 246 4.20 0.25 -12.92
N GLY A 247 3.71 -0.04 -11.75
CA GLY A 247 4.56 -0.23 -10.56
C GLY A 247 3.77 -0.23 -9.26
N ASN A 248 4.50 0.02 -8.17
CA ASN A 248 3.95 -0.04 -6.82
C ASN A 248 3.43 1.32 -6.34
N ARG A 249 3.28 1.49 -5.04
CA ARG A 249 2.69 2.67 -4.39
C ARG A 249 3.25 4.03 -4.85
N SER A 250 4.55 4.15 -5.16
CA SER A 250 5.13 5.41 -5.62
C SER A 250 4.76 5.79 -7.04
N THR A 251 4.25 4.85 -7.84
CA THR A 251 3.84 5.09 -9.24
C THR A 251 2.75 6.16 -9.35
N VAL A 252 1.94 6.35 -8.30
CA VAL A 252 0.95 7.43 -8.26
C VAL A 252 1.56 8.82 -8.49
N TYR A 253 2.85 9.02 -8.18
CA TYR A 253 3.58 10.28 -8.33
C TYR A 253 4.38 10.36 -9.65
N SER A 254 4.37 9.35 -10.50
CA SER A 254 5.12 9.37 -11.77
C SER A 254 4.63 10.45 -12.71
N PRO A 255 5.50 11.15 -13.44
CA PRO A 255 5.08 12.02 -14.54
C PRO A 255 4.24 11.22 -15.55
N ALA A 256 3.23 11.85 -16.14
CA ALA A 256 2.39 11.18 -17.13
C ALA A 256 1.75 12.22 -18.06
N ALA A 257 2.20 12.29 -19.31
CA ALA A 257 1.63 13.18 -20.29
C ALA A 257 0.16 12.83 -20.58
N ARG A 258 -0.72 13.81 -20.62
CA ARG A 258 -2.15 13.62 -20.93
C ARG A 258 -2.79 12.48 -20.14
N LEU A 259 -2.61 12.46 -18.82
CA LEU A 259 -3.12 11.40 -17.96
C LEU A 259 -4.62 11.16 -18.20
N GLY A 260 -4.99 9.92 -18.57
CA GLY A 260 -6.37 9.51 -18.84
C GLY A 260 -6.91 8.51 -17.84
N LEU A 261 -6.04 7.72 -17.20
CA LEU A 261 -6.46 6.67 -16.26
C LEU A 261 -5.47 6.54 -15.10
N ILE A 262 -6.02 6.40 -13.90
CA ILE A 262 -5.33 5.89 -12.71
C ILE A 262 -6.05 4.60 -12.32
N GLY A 263 -5.40 3.44 -12.49
CA GLY A 263 -5.93 2.13 -12.10
C GLY A 263 -5.19 1.59 -10.90
N ILE A 264 -5.93 1.14 -9.88
CA ILE A 264 -5.35 0.55 -8.67
C ILE A 264 -5.94 -0.85 -8.48
N TRP A 265 -5.07 -1.85 -8.48
CA TRP A 265 -5.41 -3.20 -8.09
C TRP A 265 -5.30 -3.35 -6.58
N ASP A 266 -6.37 -3.87 -5.97
CA ASP A 266 -6.43 -4.28 -4.55
C ASP A 266 -5.94 -3.20 -3.59
N ASP A 267 -6.56 -2.02 -3.67
CA ASP A 267 -6.19 -0.79 -2.94
C ASP A 267 -6.06 -0.96 -1.42
N GLY A 268 -6.70 -1.96 -0.85
CA GLY A 268 -6.62 -2.30 0.58
C GLY A 268 -5.46 -3.23 0.93
N ASP A 269 -4.63 -3.69 -0.02
CA ASP A 269 -3.50 -4.55 0.32
C ASP A 269 -2.49 -3.82 1.21
N PRO A 270 -2.08 -4.43 2.35
CA PRO A 270 -1.11 -3.80 3.27
C PRO A 270 0.25 -3.43 2.64
N LEU A 271 0.63 -4.02 1.49
CA LEU A 271 1.86 -3.68 0.77
C LEU A 271 1.79 -2.31 0.08
N LEU A 272 0.59 -1.76 -0.11
CA LEU A 272 0.41 -0.40 -0.60
C LEU A 272 0.59 0.68 0.47
N VAL A 273 0.63 0.32 1.74
CA VAL A 273 0.88 1.27 2.83
C VAL A 273 2.29 1.87 2.67
N GLU A 274 2.38 3.22 2.64
CA GLU A 274 3.66 3.92 2.58
C GLU A 274 4.30 4.01 3.97
N PRO A 275 5.46 3.36 4.21
CA PRO A 275 6.12 3.39 5.51
C PRO A 275 6.92 4.68 5.76
N LEU A 276 7.29 5.42 4.69
CA LEU A 276 8.09 6.62 4.79
C LEU A 276 7.22 7.86 5.00
N SER A 277 7.76 8.85 5.71
CA SER A 277 7.08 10.15 5.91
C SER A 277 6.71 10.80 4.55
N PRO A 278 5.53 11.41 4.46
CA PRO A 278 4.46 11.57 5.47
C PRO A 278 3.47 10.40 5.55
N GLY A 279 3.73 9.29 4.88
CA GLY A 279 2.91 8.08 4.96
C GLY A 279 1.60 8.14 4.18
N VAL A 280 1.51 8.95 3.13
CA VAL A 280 0.31 9.08 2.30
C VAL A 280 0.08 7.81 1.50
N HIS A 281 -1.10 7.21 1.67
CA HIS A 281 -1.48 6.02 0.93
C HIS A 281 -1.69 6.34 -0.56
N PRO A 282 -1.27 5.48 -1.53
CA PRO A 282 -1.42 5.76 -2.96
C PRO A 282 -2.89 5.97 -3.39
N ARG A 283 -3.86 5.32 -2.73
CA ARG A 283 -5.29 5.61 -2.92
C ARG A 283 -5.58 7.09 -2.66
N ASP A 284 -5.12 7.65 -1.52
CA ASP A 284 -5.38 9.04 -1.16
C ASP A 284 -4.67 10.02 -2.09
N ALA A 285 -3.44 9.71 -2.50
CA ALA A 285 -2.74 10.47 -3.52
C ALA A 285 -3.45 10.40 -4.88
N ALA A 286 -4.02 9.24 -5.26
CA ALA A 286 -4.78 9.07 -6.49
C ALA A 286 -6.09 9.88 -6.49
N LEU A 287 -6.77 10.02 -5.33
CA LEU A 287 -7.94 10.90 -5.20
C LEU A 287 -7.56 12.35 -5.52
N ILE A 288 -6.47 12.85 -4.94
CA ILE A 288 -5.98 14.20 -5.19
C ILE A 288 -5.60 14.36 -6.67
N ARG A 289 -4.85 13.39 -7.21
CA ARG A 289 -4.38 13.45 -8.61
C ARG A 289 -5.54 13.41 -9.60
N GLN A 290 -6.57 12.62 -9.30
CA GLN A 290 -7.78 12.56 -10.11
C GLN A 290 -8.50 13.92 -10.14
N GLU A 291 -8.64 14.59 -9.00
CA GLU A 291 -9.25 15.93 -8.94
C GLU A 291 -8.43 16.97 -9.70
N GLN A 292 -7.10 16.89 -9.66
CA GLN A 292 -6.20 17.82 -10.37
C GLN A 292 -6.18 17.59 -11.88
N SER A 293 -6.28 16.33 -12.34
CA SER A 293 -6.10 15.97 -13.76
C SER A 293 -7.40 15.72 -14.51
N GLY A 294 -8.50 15.42 -13.82
CA GLY A 294 -9.75 14.95 -14.44
C GLY A 294 -9.64 13.55 -15.07
N ALA A 295 -8.56 12.81 -14.84
CA ALA A 295 -8.40 11.45 -15.32
C ALA A 295 -9.42 10.51 -14.70
N ALA A 296 -9.75 9.40 -15.38
CA ALA A 296 -10.53 8.34 -14.77
C ALA A 296 -9.78 7.70 -13.61
N LEU A 297 -10.50 7.28 -12.58
CA LEU A 297 -9.97 6.51 -11.45
C LEU A 297 -10.70 5.18 -11.35
N LEU A 298 -9.96 4.08 -11.45
CA LEU A 298 -10.48 2.73 -11.40
C LEU A 298 -9.89 1.97 -10.20
N PHE A 299 -10.73 1.66 -9.21
CA PHE A 299 -10.43 0.69 -8.17
C PHE A 299 -10.91 -0.68 -8.60
N LEU A 300 -10.01 -1.64 -8.69
CA LEU A 300 -10.28 -3.02 -9.09
C LEU A 300 -9.84 -3.97 -7.98
N ALA A 301 -10.73 -4.81 -7.46
CA ALA A 301 -10.41 -5.76 -6.39
C ALA A 301 -11.40 -6.93 -6.36
N HIS A 302 -11.01 -8.06 -5.75
CA HIS A 302 -11.96 -9.10 -5.34
C HIS A 302 -12.69 -8.70 -4.04
N THR A 303 -11.98 -7.99 -3.14
CA THR A 303 -12.55 -7.47 -1.90
C THR A 303 -12.41 -5.96 -1.88
N ARG A 304 -13.52 -5.25 -2.01
CA ARG A 304 -13.54 -3.78 -1.91
C ARG A 304 -13.06 -3.35 -0.51
N SER A 305 -12.14 -2.40 -0.45
CA SER A 305 -11.70 -1.82 0.84
C SER A 305 -12.83 -1.03 1.49
N VAL A 306 -12.81 -0.94 2.82
CA VAL A 306 -13.82 -0.16 3.57
C VAL A 306 -13.70 1.34 3.23
N GLU A 307 -12.51 1.81 2.86
CA GLU A 307 -12.29 3.17 2.36
C GLU A 307 -12.99 3.42 1.02
N VAL A 308 -12.83 2.53 0.06
CA VAL A 308 -13.53 2.64 -1.24
C VAL A 308 -15.03 2.45 -1.05
N GLN A 309 -15.47 1.56 -0.14
CA GLN A 309 -16.88 1.41 0.21
C GLN A 309 -17.47 2.74 0.73
N ARG A 310 -16.74 3.45 1.58
CA ARG A 310 -17.17 4.79 2.02
C ARG A 310 -17.33 5.76 0.86
N LEU A 311 -16.40 5.77 -0.09
CA LEU A 311 -16.48 6.64 -1.27
C LEU A 311 -17.67 6.29 -2.17
N VAL A 312 -18.04 5.01 -2.25
CA VAL A 312 -19.24 4.56 -2.96
C VAL A 312 -20.51 5.03 -2.24
N GLU A 313 -20.59 4.87 -0.92
CA GLU A 313 -21.77 5.27 -0.14
C GLU A 313 -22.04 6.78 -0.16
N ILE A 314 -20.99 7.61 -0.23
CA ILE A 314 -21.16 9.07 -0.38
C ILE A 314 -21.36 9.52 -1.83
N GLY A 315 -21.43 8.58 -2.79
CA GLY A 315 -21.63 8.87 -4.21
C GLY A 315 -20.43 9.47 -4.93
N TRP A 316 -19.21 9.42 -4.33
CA TRP A 316 -18.00 9.97 -4.94
C TRP A 316 -17.34 9.01 -5.92
N VAL A 317 -17.52 7.69 -5.70
CA VAL A 317 -17.10 6.61 -6.60
C VAL A 317 -18.35 5.86 -7.07
N HIS A 318 -18.45 5.59 -8.38
CA HIS A 318 -19.53 4.80 -8.96
C HIS A 318 -19.19 3.31 -8.88
N GLU A 319 -20.10 2.52 -8.34
CA GLU A 319 -19.99 1.08 -8.38
C GLU A 319 -20.29 0.56 -9.80
N VAL A 320 -19.37 -0.27 -10.31
CA VAL A 320 -19.59 -1.02 -11.54
C VAL A 320 -19.70 -2.50 -11.17
N PRO A 321 -20.89 -3.12 -11.34
CA PRO A 321 -21.07 -4.52 -11.00
C PRO A 321 -20.22 -5.42 -11.91
N ALA A 322 -19.88 -6.62 -11.44
CA ALA A 322 -19.23 -7.62 -12.28
C ALA A 322 -20.09 -8.00 -13.48
N ALA A 323 -19.47 -8.26 -14.64
CA ALA A 323 -20.17 -8.65 -15.87
C ALA A 323 -20.89 -10.01 -15.73
N ARG A 324 -20.38 -10.88 -14.88
CA ARG A 324 -20.95 -12.21 -14.59
C ARG A 324 -20.83 -12.48 -13.09
N HIS A 325 -21.85 -13.12 -12.53
CA HIS A 325 -21.80 -13.62 -11.15
C HIS A 325 -21.06 -14.96 -11.06
N VAL A 326 -19.82 -14.99 -11.54
CA VAL A 326 -18.93 -16.13 -11.33
C VAL A 326 -18.41 -16.06 -9.91
N ARG A 327 -18.55 -17.15 -9.16
CA ARG A 327 -18.01 -17.22 -7.80
C ARG A 327 -17.26 -18.54 -7.59
N PRO A 328 -16.16 -18.53 -6.85
CA PRO A 328 -15.52 -19.76 -6.39
C PRO A 328 -16.46 -20.59 -5.52
N ARG A 329 -16.32 -21.90 -5.58
CA ARG A 329 -17.08 -22.82 -4.73
C ARG A 329 -16.44 -22.90 -3.36
N VAL A 330 -16.74 -21.97 -2.47
CA VAL A 330 -16.17 -21.94 -1.11
C VAL A 330 -17.03 -22.75 -0.15
N ILE A 331 -16.36 -23.62 0.63
CA ILE A 331 -16.97 -24.56 1.59
C ILE A 331 -16.35 -24.26 2.96
N PRO A 332 -17.07 -23.56 3.86
CA PRO A 332 -16.64 -23.38 5.24
C PRO A 332 -16.68 -24.72 5.97
N THR A 333 -15.64 -25.05 6.75
CA THR A 333 -15.50 -26.37 7.41
C THR A 333 -15.62 -26.33 8.93
N GLU A 334 -16.00 -25.19 9.51
CA GLU A 334 -16.13 -25.05 10.95
C GLU A 334 -17.16 -26.01 11.56
N GLN A 335 -18.30 -26.21 10.87
CA GLN A 335 -19.34 -27.13 11.34
C GLN A 335 -18.92 -28.61 11.32
N GLN A 336 -17.81 -28.95 10.68
CA GLN A 336 -17.27 -30.30 10.59
C GLN A 336 -16.11 -30.57 11.57
N ALA A 337 -15.62 -29.55 12.24
CA ALA A 337 -14.64 -29.68 13.30
C ALA A 337 -15.37 -30.11 14.58
N SER A 338 -15.64 -31.40 14.71
CA SER A 338 -15.97 -32.00 16.00
C SER A 338 -14.91 -31.55 16.99
N ALA A 339 -15.33 -30.87 18.05
CA ALA A 339 -14.47 -30.28 19.05
C ALA A 339 -13.77 -31.35 19.94
N GLU A 340 -13.04 -32.27 19.35
CA GLU A 340 -12.15 -33.14 20.09
C GLU A 340 -10.78 -32.47 20.26
N PRO A 341 -10.26 -32.34 21.47
CA PRO A 341 -8.92 -31.87 21.75
C PRO A 341 -7.90 -32.75 21.01
N GLY A 342 -7.28 -32.22 19.95
CA GLY A 342 -6.32 -32.94 19.12
C GLY A 342 -6.77 -33.18 17.68
N SER A 343 -7.88 -32.56 17.23
CA SER A 343 -8.36 -32.67 15.85
C SER A 343 -7.28 -32.26 14.83
N ALA A 344 -7.23 -32.99 13.72
CA ALA A 344 -6.29 -32.73 12.63
C ALA A 344 -6.48 -31.30 12.10
N ARG A 345 -5.38 -30.57 11.83
CA ARG A 345 -5.36 -29.20 11.29
C ARG A 345 -6.16 -29.06 10.00
N ILE A 346 -6.30 -30.15 9.25
CA ILE A 346 -7.09 -30.23 8.02
C ILE A 346 -8.27 -31.17 8.27
N PRO A 347 -9.52 -30.72 8.15
CA PRO A 347 -10.70 -31.59 8.27
C PRO A 347 -10.66 -32.75 7.28
N THR A 348 -11.15 -33.94 7.70
CA THR A 348 -11.09 -35.17 6.91
C THR A 348 -11.72 -35.02 5.52
N ALA A 349 -12.81 -34.25 5.39
CA ALA A 349 -13.46 -34.02 4.10
C ALA A 349 -12.58 -33.19 3.16
N ALA A 350 -11.97 -32.11 3.66
CA ALA A 350 -11.03 -31.28 2.88
C ALA A 350 -9.79 -32.07 2.49
N TRP A 351 -9.31 -32.94 3.40
CA TRP A 351 -8.19 -33.82 3.14
C TRP A 351 -8.43 -34.81 1.99
N ARG A 352 -9.57 -35.53 2.01
CA ARG A 352 -9.95 -36.47 0.96
C ARG A 352 -10.10 -35.78 -0.39
N GLN A 353 -10.77 -34.65 -0.41
CA GLN A 353 -10.93 -33.87 -1.64
C GLN A 353 -9.59 -33.37 -2.19
N ALA A 354 -8.66 -32.97 -1.33
CA ALA A 354 -7.31 -32.58 -1.76
C ALA A 354 -6.52 -33.77 -2.33
N GLN A 355 -6.69 -34.98 -1.74
CA GLN A 355 -6.06 -36.21 -2.25
C GLN A 355 -6.57 -36.63 -3.64
N ASP A 356 -7.86 -36.42 -3.89
CA ASP A 356 -8.43 -36.70 -5.20
C ASP A 356 -8.04 -35.62 -6.22
N ALA A 357 -8.14 -34.37 -5.85
CA ALA A 357 -7.84 -33.23 -6.71
C ALA A 357 -6.36 -33.18 -7.14
N VAL A 358 -5.43 -33.57 -6.27
CA VAL A 358 -3.99 -33.53 -6.60
C VAL A 358 -3.60 -34.53 -7.72
N ARG A 359 -4.44 -35.53 -7.97
CA ARG A 359 -4.22 -36.47 -9.09
C ARG A 359 -4.53 -35.85 -10.46
N GLU A 360 -5.39 -34.82 -10.45
CA GLU A 360 -5.84 -34.11 -11.66
C GLU A 360 -5.02 -32.84 -11.95
N GLY A 361 -4.21 -32.37 -10.99
CA GLY A 361 -3.38 -31.19 -11.15
C GLY A 361 -2.97 -30.54 -9.82
N PRO A 362 -2.49 -29.29 -9.84
CA PRO A 362 -1.98 -28.65 -8.64
C PRO A 362 -3.10 -28.34 -7.63
N VAL A 363 -2.77 -28.46 -6.34
CA VAL A 363 -3.62 -28.10 -5.19
C VAL A 363 -2.92 -27.03 -4.38
N LEU A 364 -3.60 -25.93 -4.07
CA LEU A 364 -3.08 -24.82 -3.25
C LEU A 364 -3.41 -25.04 -1.78
N VAL A 365 -2.43 -24.85 -0.92
CA VAL A 365 -2.59 -24.76 0.52
C VAL A 365 -2.07 -23.40 1.01
N GLN A 366 -2.97 -22.47 1.24
CA GLN A 366 -2.61 -21.18 1.84
C GLN A 366 -2.47 -21.34 3.35
N VAL A 367 -1.39 -20.80 3.92
CA VAL A 367 -1.12 -20.81 5.35
C VAL A 367 -0.83 -19.41 5.88
N ALA A 368 -1.02 -19.22 7.19
CA ALA A 368 -0.63 -17.98 7.84
C ALA A 368 0.86 -17.71 7.67
N ARG A 369 1.22 -16.44 7.44
CA ARG A 369 2.61 -16.01 7.47
C ARG A 369 3.09 -16.02 8.93
N PRO A 370 4.29 -16.56 9.25
CA PRO A 370 4.85 -16.43 10.57
C PRO A 370 4.90 -14.94 10.95
N GLY A 371 4.29 -14.58 12.08
CA GLY A 371 4.34 -13.20 12.58
C GLY A 371 5.73 -12.85 13.13
N ASN A 372 6.04 -11.56 13.22
CA ASN A 372 7.28 -11.06 13.83
C ASN A 372 7.37 -11.33 15.34
N ALA A 373 6.24 -11.63 15.99
CA ALA A 373 6.16 -12.12 17.37
C ALA A 373 5.29 -13.38 17.37
N PRO A 374 5.84 -14.56 17.68
CA PRO A 374 5.04 -15.77 17.74
C PRO A 374 4.05 -15.64 18.90
N LEU A 375 2.76 -15.75 18.60
CA LEU A 375 1.74 -15.90 19.63
C LEU A 375 2.06 -17.15 20.44
N LEU A 376 1.73 -17.10 21.72
CA LEU A 376 1.98 -18.19 22.65
C LEU A 376 0.72 -19.02 22.86
N ALA A 377 0.91 -20.30 23.12
CA ALA A 377 -0.14 -21.21 23.55
C ALA A 377 0.32 -22.02 24.77
N CYS A 378 -0.62 -22.61 25.48
CA CYS A 378 -0.32 -23.56 26.52
C CYS A 378 0.46 -24.76 25.97
N ASP A 379 1.57 -25.11 26.59
CA ASP A 379 2.39 -26.25 26.15
C ASP A 379 1.64 -27.60 26.32
N ARG A 380 0.70 -27.67 27.28
CA ARG A 380 -0.03 -28.89 27.60
C ARG A 380 -1.24 -29.13 26.69
N CYS A 381 -2.20 -28.18 26.66
CA CYS A 381 -3.46 -28.37 25.94
C CYS A 381 -3.53 -27.63 24.57
N ARG A 382 -2.50 -26.87 24.24
CA ARG A 382 -2.41 -26.09 22.98
C ARG A 382 -3.35 -24.89 22.89
N GLU A 383 -4.17 -24.63 23.92
CA GLU A 383 -5.04 -23.46 23.97
C GLU A 383 -4.25 -22.16 23.79
N PRO A 384 -4.69 -21.20 22.96
CA PRO A 384 -4.05 -19.91 22.84
C PRO A 384 -3.89 -19.21 24.18
N ALA A 385 -2.68 -18.73 24.47
CA ALA A 385 -2.41 -18.07 25.73
C ALA A 385 -2.99 -16.65 25.73
N ARG A 386 -3.93 -16.42 26.66
CA ARG A 386 -4.63 -15.16 26.83
C ARG A 386 -4.15 -14.41 28.06
N CYS A 387 -4.15 -13.09 27.96
CA CYS A 387 -3.87 -12.20 29.08
C CYS A 387 -4.99 -12.28 30.13
N ALA A 388 -4.63 -12.48 31.40
CA ALA A 388 -5.61 -12.51 32.48
C ALA A 388 -6.29 -11.15 32.74
N ALA A 389 -5.65 -10.03 32.35
CA ALA A 389 -6.18 -8.69 32.55
C ALA A 389 -7.16 -8.22 31.48
N CYS A 390 -6.90 -8.53 30.19
CA CYS A 390 -7.69 -7.98 29.07
C CYS A 390 -8.10 -9.02 28.02
N GLY A 391 -7.72 -10.30 28.18
CA GLY A 391 -8.02 -11.35 27.21
C GLY A 391 -7.17 -11.32 25.93
N GLY A 392 -6.30 -10.34 25.75
CA GLY A 392 -5.42 -10.21 24.59
C GLY A 392 -4.40 -11.34 24.46
N GLY A 393 -3.87 -11.56 23.27
CA GLY A 393 -2.85 -12.58 23.02
C GLY A 393 -1.54 -12.29 23.77
N LEU A 394 -0.80 -13.34 24.12
CA LEU A 394 0.53 -13.23 24.71
C LEU A 394 1.61 -13.50 23.68
N ALA A 395 2.69 -12.72 23.70
CA ALA A 395 3.86 -12.92 22.86
C ALA A 395 5.18 -12.69 23.63
N VAL A 396 6.27 -13.24 23.13
CA VAL A 396 7.62 -12.93 23.62
C VAL A 396 8.12 -11.68 22.89
N PRO A 397 8.61 -10.64 23.58
CA PRO A 397 9.23 -9.48 22.95
C PRO A 397 10.42 -9.88 22.07
N ARG A 398 10.75 -9.04 21.04
CA ARG A 398 11.86 -9.32 20.09
C ARG A 398 13.23 -9.41 20.75
N ASP A 399 13.42 -8.68 21.81
CA ASP A 399 14.62 -8.64 22.65
C ASP A 399 14.70 -9.81 23.64
N GLY A 400 13.71 -10.70 23.61
CA GLY A 400 13.58 -11.83 24.55
C GLY A 400 12.95 -11.41 25.88
N GLY A 401 12.93 -12.33 26.84
CA GLY A 401 12.43 -12.08 28.20
C GLY A 401 11.04 -12.67 28.48
N VAL A 402 10.36 -12.11 29.47
CA VAL A 402 9.04 -12.60 29.91
C VAL A 402 7.98 -12.24 28.88
N ALA A 403 7.14 -13.22 28.55
CA ALA A 403 5.99 -12.99 27.67
C ALA A 403 5.11 -11.85 28.18
N ARG A 404 4.57 -11.05 27.27
CA ARG A 404 3.70 -9.91 27.56
C ARG A 404 2.44 -9.95 26.71
N CYS A 405 1.40 -9.31 27.18
CA CYS A 405 0.21 -9.08 26.40
C CYS A 405 0.50 -8.09 25.27
N VAL A 406 0.13 -8.44 24.05
CA VAL A 406 0.31 -7.58 22.88
C VAL A 406 -0.64 -6.38 22.87
N LEU A 407 -1.78 -6.44 23.64
CA LEU A 407 -2.73 -5.32 23.81
C LEU A 407 -2.36 -4.37 24.94
N CYS A 408 -2.32 -4.87 26.16
CA CYS A 408 -2.19 -4.03 27.34
C CYS A 408 -0.77 -4.00 27.93
N GLY A 409 0.20 -4.72 27.35
CA GLY A 409 1.57 -4.78 27.83
C GLY A 409 1.78 -5.53 29.15
N THR A 410 0.72 -6.05 29.80
CA THR A 410 0.82 -6.77 31.07
C THR A 410 1.75 -7.96 30.94
N SER A 411 2.69 -8.09 31.89
CA SER A 411 3.60 -9.24 31.95
C SER A 411 2.83 -10.52 32.23
N ALA A 412 3.17 -11.59 31.50
CA ALA A 412 2.62 -12.93 31.72
C ALA A 412 3.40 -13.73 32.77
N SER A 413 4.12 -13.06 33.66
CA SER A 413 4.78 -13.70 34.81
C SER A 413 3.75 -14.44 35.66
N GLY A 414 3.94 -15.75 35.85
CA GLY A 414 2.99 -16.59 36.59
C GLY A 414 1.69 -16.93 35.85
N TRP A 415 1.64 -16.78 34.53
CA TRP A 415 0.47 -17.17 33.73
C TRP A 415 0.09 -18.63 33.94
N LYS A 416 -1.23 -18.88 34.04
CA LYS A 416 -1.84 -20.21 34.10
C LYS A 416 -2.87 -20.36 32.98
N CYS A 417 -2.91 -21.52 32.36
CA CYS A 417 -3.89 -21.83 31.33
C CYS A 417 -5.29 -21.94 31.96
N PRO A 418 -6.29 -21.21 31.45
CA PRO A 418 -7.66 -21.28 31.99
C PRO A 418 -8.36 -22.62 31.72
N VAL A 419 -7.82 -23.46 30.82
CA VAL A 419 -8.42 -24.74 30.41
C VAL A 419 -7.82 -25.92 31.15
N CYS A 420 -6.49 -25.91 31.41
CA CYS A 420 -5.82 -27.10 31.98
C CYS A 420 -4.85 -26.79 33.11
N ASP A 421 -4.82 -25.56 33.62
CA ASP A 421 -3.92 -25.05 34.66
C ASP A 421 -2.41 -25.21 34.37
N GLY A 422 -2.05 -25.52 33.12
CA GLY A 422 -0.66 -25.59 32.69
C GLY A 422 0.02 -24.23 32.80
N THR A 423 1.28 -24.21 33.25
CA THR A 423 2.03 -22.96 33.49
C THR A 423 3.10 -22.68 32.41
N ARG A 424 3.30 -23.60 31.49
CA ARG A 424 4.33 -23.48 30.43
C ARG A 424 3.72 -22.94 29.16
N LEU A 425 4.39 -21.94 28.61
CA LEU A 425 4.05 -21.34 27.34
C LEU A 425 4.98 -21.89 26.25
N ARG A 426 4.41 -22.12 25.08
CA ARG A 426 5.15 -22.48 23.86
C ARG A 426 4.86 -21.50 22.75
N ALA A 427 5.84 -21.20 21.94
CA ALA A 427 5.61 -20.43 20.73
C ALA A 427 4.80 -21.23 19.69
N VAL A 428 3.76 -20.63 19.16
CA VAL A 428 2.97 -21.21 18.06
C VAL A 428 3.59 -20.77 16.74
N THR A 429 4.70 -21.39 16.37
CA THR A 429 5.34 -21.21 15.07
C THR A 429 5.04 -22.41 14.18
N ILE A 430 4.01 -22.31 13.34
CA ILE A 430 3.83 -23.25 12.24
C ILE A 430 4.04 -22.41 10.98
N GLY A 431 5.27 -22.37 10.48
CA GLY A 431 5.60 -21.73 9.23
C GLY A 431 5.21 -22.62 8.03
N ALA A 432 5.20 -22.03 6.83
CA ALA A 432 4.93 -22.75 5.59
C ALA A 432 5.86 -23.97 5.39
N SER A 433 7.14 -23.88 5.77
CA SER A 433 8.11 -24.98 5.69
C SER A 433 7.65 -26.19 6.49
N ARG A 434 7.24 -26.01 7.74
CA ARG A 434 6.77 -27.14 8.56
C ARG A 434 5.48 -27.75 8.01
N THR A 435 4.58 -26.93 7.48
CA THR A 435 3.37 -27.41 6.80
C THR A 435 3.74 -28.20 5.55
N ALA A 436 4.71 -27.73 4.75
CA ALA A 436 5.20 -28.44 3.58
C ALA A 436 5.81 -29.81 3.95
N ASP A 437 6.58 -29.89 5.06
CA ASP A 437 7.15 -31.15 5.55
C ASP A 437 6.07 -32.13 6.05
N GLU A 438 5.07 -31.64 6.78
CA GLU A 438 3.95 -32.44 7.28
C GLU A 438 3.11 -32.99 6.11
N LEU A 439 2.80 -32.15 5.14
CA LEU A 439 2.04 -32.54 3.94
C LEU A 439 2.85 -33.43 3.01
N GLY A 440 4.16 -33.18 2.86
CA GLY A 440 5.05 -34.04 2.05
C GLY A 440 5.08 -35.49 2.56
N ARG A 441 5.06 -35.69 3.87
CA ARG A 441 4.95 -37.02 4.49
C ARG A 441 3.59 -37.68 4.26
N ALA A 442 2.56 -36.88 4.20
CA ALA A 442 1.17 -37.32 4.08
C ALA A 442 0.73 -37.55 2.63
N PHE A 443 1.42 -36.95 1.65
CA PHE A 443 1.24 -37.16 0.21
C PHE A 443 2.50 -37.79 -0.42
N PRO A 444 2.82 -39.03 -0.08
CA PRO A 444 3.99 -39.69 -0.62
C PRO A 444 3.89 -39.77 -2.14
N LYS A 445 4.97 -39.45 -2.86
CA LYS A 445 5.08 -39.35 -4.30
C LYS A 445 4.47 -38.09 -4.97
N THR A 446 3.90 -37.16 -4.20
CA THR A 446 3.44 -35.90 -4.74
C THR A 446 4.53 -34.82 -4.57
N ARG A 447 4.81 -34.07 -5.64
CA ARG A 447 5.73 -32.94 -5.59
C ARG A 447 5.18 -31.86 -4.68
N VAL A 448 5.95 -31.43 -3.69
CA VAL A 448 5.61 -30.29 -2.84
C VAL A 448 6.40 -29.05 -3.28
N ILE A 449 5.70 -27.96 -3.56
CA ILE A 449 6.25 -26.67 -3.93
C ILE A 449 5.96 -25.70 -2.79
N LEU A 450 7.00 -25.08 -2.25
CA LEU A 450 6.87 -24.05 -1.22
C LEU A 450 7.06 -22.68 -1.85
N SER A 451 6.09 -21.77 -1.61
CA SER A 451 6.14 -20.37 -2.03
C SER A 451 5.96 -19.44 -0.83
N ASP A 452 6.96 -18.62 -0.56
CA ASP A 452 6.96 -17.65 0.53
C ASP A 452 7.75 -16.38 0.14
N GLY A 453 7.97 -15.46 1.09
CA GLY A 453 8.72 -14.23 0.84
C GLY A 453 10.20 -14.45 0.52
N GLU A 454 10.80 -15.56 0.96
CA GLU A 454 12.21 -15.90 0.73
C GLU A 454 12.40 -16.72 -0.55
N ARG A 455 11.41 -17.55 -0.87
CA ARG A 455 11.39 -18.47 -2.02
C ARG A 455 10.18 -18.20 -2.89
N PRO A 456 10.15 -17.08 -3.61
CA PRO A 456 8.99 -16.72 -4.41
C PRO A 456 8.88 -17.63 -5.64
N VAL A 457 7.71 -18.24 -5.80
CA VAL A 457 7.30 -18.92 -7.02
C VAL A 457 6.21 -18.07 -7.67
N LEU A 458 6.36 -17.72 -8.95
CA LEU A 458 5.36 -16.91 -9.66
C LEU A 458 4.29 -17.75 -10.33
N ARG A 459 4.69 -18.92 -10.85
CA ARG A 459 3.83 -19.82 -11.65
C ARG A 459 4.10 -21.27 -11.32
N VAL A 460 3.08 -22.09 -11.49
CA VAL A 460 3.17 -23.54 -11.45
C VAL A 460 2.45 -24.12 -12.68
N GLY A 461 3.00 -25.19 -13.24
CA GLY A 461 2.41 -25.91 -14.37
C GLY A 461 1.13 -26.66 -13.99
N PRO A 462 0.49 -27.34 -14.97
CA PRO A 462 -0.73 -28.11 -14.75
C PRO A 462 -0.49 -29.47 -14.07
N GLU A 463 0.76 -29.88 -13.87
CA GLU A 463 1.12 -31.17 -13.33
C GLU A 463 0.70 -31.32 -11.86
N PRO A 464 0.39 -32.56 -11.40
CA PRO A 464 0.13 -32.88 -10.02
C PRO A 464 1.19 -32.35 -9.05
N ALA A 465 0.79 -31.41 -8.18
CA ALA A 465 1.66 -30.82 -7.17
C ALA A 465 0.85 -30.32 -5.98
N LEU A 466 1.45 -30.35 -4.81
CA LEU A 466 0.93 -29.67 -3.63
C LEU A 466 1.70 -28.37 -3.45
N VAL A 467 1.02 -27.24 -3.61
CA VAL A 467 1.62 -25.90 -3.49
C VAL A 467 1.28 -25.33 -2.12
N VAL A 468 2.27 -25.20 -1.25
CA VAL A 468 2.13 -24.59 0.06
C VAL A 468 2.61 -23.14 -0.04
N ALA A 469 1.71 -22.20 0.16
CA ALA A 469 2.03 -20.79 0.04
C ALA A 469 1.65 -20.01 1.31
N THR A 470 2.49 -19.05 1.69
CA THR A 470 2.07 -18.05 2.66
C THR A 470 1.15 -17.04 1.98
N ARG A 471 0.17 -16.49 2.73
CA ARG A 471 -0.76 -15.47 2.23
C ARG A 471 -0.02 -14.36 1.42
N GLY A 472 -0.49 -14.05 0.23
CA GLY A 472 0.11 -13.09 -0.70
C GLY A 472 1.34 -13.61 -1.45
N ALA A 473 1.65 -14.93 -1.35
CA ALA A 473 2.73 -15.57 -2.09
C ALA A 473 2.24 -16.72 -2.98
N GLU A 474 0.94 -16.83 -3.19
CA GLU A 474 0.31 -17.88 -3.99
C GLU A 474 0.69 -17.71 -5.47
N PRO A 475 1.32 -18.72 -6.11
CA PRO A 475 1.61 -18.65 -7.53
C PRO A 475 0.34 -18.87 -8.38
N VAL A 476 0.33 -18.35 -9.58
CA VAL A 476 -0.71 -18.67 -10.57
C VAL A 476 -0.46 -20.08 -11.11
N ALA A 477 -1.49 -20.93 -11.12
CA ALA A 477 -1.43 -22.26 -11.71
C ALA A 477 -2.02 -22.25 -13.12
N ASP A 478 -1.37 -22.97 -14.04
CA ASP A 478 -1.88 -23.15 -15.40
C ASP A 478 -3.22 -23.90 -15.38
N GLY A 479 -4.28 -23.24 -15.83
CA GLY A 479 -5.64 -23.77 -15.76
C GLY A 479 -6.31 -23.65 -14.38
N GLY A 480 -5.65 -23.05 -13.40
CA GLY A 480 -6.14 -22.91 -12.03
C GLY A 480 -5.94 -24.15 -11.16
N TYR A 481 -6.04 -23.97 -9.85
CA TYR A 481 -5.91 -25.05 -8.86
C TYR A 481 -7.13 -25.97 -8.84
N ARG A 482 -6.91 -27.29 -8.72
CA ARG A 482 -7.98 -28.30 -8.64
C ARG A 482 -8.68 -28.33 -7.28
N ALA A 483 -8.02 -27.86 -6.25
CA ALA A 483 -8.60 -27.51 -4.96
C ALA A 483 -7.76 -26.41 -4.28
N VAL A 484 -8.38 -25.64 -3.39
CA VAL A 484 -7.71 -24.65 -2.56
C VAL A 484 -8.06 -24.89 -1.10
N LEU A 485 -7.07 -24.97 -0.21
CA LEU A 485 -7.23 -25.09 1.22
C LEU A 485 -6.73 -23.82 1.89
N LEU A 486 -7.63 -23.06 2.51
CA LEU A 486 -7.34 -21.86 3.28
C LEU A 486 -7.24 -22.24 4.74
N LEU A 487 -6.01 -22.48 5.20
CA LEU A 487 -5.73 -22.95 6.56
C LEU A 487 -5.45 -21.80 7.53
N ASP A 488 -5.45 -22.10 8.82
CA ASP A 488 -5.10 -21.16 9.89
C ASP A 488 -6.01 -19.92 10.01
N GLY A 489 -7.23 -19.97 9.51
CA GLY A 489 -8.14 -18.81 9.48
C GLY A 489 -8.36 -18.20 10.85
N GLU A 490 -8.64 -19.01 11.87
CA GLU A 490 -8.79 -18.55 13.25
C GLU A 490 -7.52 -17.84 13.76
N ARG A 491 -6.33 -18.38 13.44
CA ARG A 491 -5.06 -17.77 13.87
C ARG A 491 -4.78 -16.45 13.16
N MET A 492 -5.17 -16.34 11.89
CA MET A 492 -5.02 -15.10 11.14
C MET A 492 -5.88 -13.98 11.75
N LEU A 493 -7.07 -14.32 12.25
CA LEU A 493 -8.00 -13.40 12.88
C LEU A 493 -7.59 -12.99 14.30
N LEU A 494 -6.65 -13.71 14.94
CA LEU A 494 -6.13 -13.34 16.28
C LEU A 494 -5.21 -12.11 16.28
N ARG A 495 -4.86 -11.56 15.13
CA ARG A 495 -4.11 -10.30 15.08
C ARG A 495 -4.97 -9.15 15.60
N GLU A 496 -4.38 -8.36 16.49
CA GLU A 496 -5.01 -7.17 17.02
C GLU A 496 -4.80 -6.00 16.07
N SER A 497 -5.75 -5.81 15.15
CA SER A 497 -5.79 -4.73 14.18
C SER A 497 -7.23 -4.50 13.76
N LEU A 498 -7.63 -3.25 13.66
CA LEU A 498 -8.93 -2.85 13.12
C LEU A 498 -9.18 -3.45 11.71
N ARG A 499 -8.12 -3.72 10.96
CA ARG A 499 -8.17 -4.22 9.58
C ARG A 499 -8.09 -5.74 9.45
N VAL A 500 -7.91 -6.48 10.55
CA VAL A 500 -7.60 -7.92 10.48
C VAL A 500 -8.66 -8.72 9.72
N ALA A 501 -9.94 -8.43 9.95
CA ALA A 501 -11.05 -9.12 9.30
C ALA A 501 -11.09 -8.82 7.78
N GLU A 502 -10.89 -7.56 7.41
CA GLU A 502 -10.78 -7.11 6.03
C GLU A 502 -9.57 -7.72 5.32
N ASP A 503 -8.39 -7.67 5.94
CA ASP A 503 -7.17 -8.27 5.41
C ASP A 503 -7.33 -9.78 5.16
N CYS A 504 -7.92 -10.51 6.12
CA CYS A 504 -8.15 -11.95 5.99
C CYS A 504 -9.12 -12.26 4.84
N LEU A 505 -10.25 -11.53 4.76
CA LEU A 505 -11.22 -11.71 3.68
C LEU A 505 -10.58 -11.46 2.31
N ARG A 506 -9.73 -10.44 2.20
CA ARG A 506 -8.95 -10.11 1.01
C ARG A 506 -8.01 -11.25 0.60
N TRP A 507 -7.16 -11.74 1.51
CA TRP A 507 -6.21 -12.81 1.20
C TRP A 507 -6.92 -14.11 0.81
N TRP A 508 -8.04 -14.45 1.48
CA TRP A 508 -8.84 -15.61 1.14
C TRP A 508 -9.53 -15.45 -0.22
N SER A 509 -10.03 -14.24 -0.52
CA SER A 509 -10.64 -13.95 -1.83
C SER A 509 -9.61 -14.08 -2.95
N ASN A 510 -8.41 -13.50 -2.78
CA ASN A 510 -7.35 -13.56 -3.78
C ASN A 510 -6.89 -15.01 -4.03
N ALA A 511 -6.69 -15.80 -2.98
CA ALA A 511 -6.35 -17.22 -3.11
C ALA A 511 -7.49 -18.05 -3.74
N SER A 512 -8.75 -17.77 -3.36
CA SER A 512 -9.92 -18.44 -3.93
C SER A 512 -10.07 -18.18 -5.42
N ALA A 513 -9.71 -16.99 -5.88
CA ALA A 513 -9.75 -16.61 -7.28
C ALA A 513 -8.74 -17.35 -8.17
N LEU A 514 -7.78 -18.07 -7.58
CA LEU A 514 -6.84 -18.94 -8.31
C LEU A 514 -7.37 -20.36 -8.57
N ALA A 515 -8.54 -20.71 -8.03
CA ALA A 515 -9.17 -21.99 -8.27
C ALA A 515 -9.61 -22.15 -9.73
N ALA A 516 -9.52 -23.35 -10.26
CA ALA A 516 -10.13 -23.69 -11.54
C ALA A 516 -11.67 -23.59 -11.45
N PRO A 517 -12.39 -23.35 -12.55
CA PRO A 517 -13.83 -23.31 -12.54
C PRO A 517 -14.46 -24.54 -11.89
N GLY A 518 -15.29 -24.32 -10.85
CA GLY A 518 -15.96 -25.39 -10.10
C GLY A 518 -15.10 -26.14 -9.06
N ALA A 519 -13.80 -25.89 -9.00
CA ALA A 519 -12.92 -26.49 -8.01
C ALA A 519 -13.30 -26.05 -6.59
N PRO A 520 -13.22 -26.96 -5.60
CA PRO A 520 -13.59 -26.64 -4.23
C PRO A 520 -12.53 -25.78 -3.55
N VAL A 521 -12.97 -24.80 -2.77
CA VAL A 521 -12.15 -23.99 -1.88
C VAL A 521 -12.60 -24.24 -0.44
N PHE A 522 -11.74 -24.78 0.40
CA PHE A 522 -12.06 -25.07 1.79
C PHE A 522 -11.56 -23.96 2.70
N LEU A 523 -12.48 -23.30 3.39
CA LEU A 523 -12.17 -22.28 4.41
C LEU A 523 -12.18 -22.96 5.78
N VAL A 524 -11.00 -23.13 6.40
CA VAL A 524 -10.84 -23.89 7.63
C VAL A 524 -10.74 -22.99 8.85
N GLY A 525 -11.57 -23.25 9.86
CA GLY A 525 -11.55 -22.57 11.15
C GLY A 525 -12.08 -21.12 11.10
N VAL A 526 -13.05 -20.86 10.23
CA VAL A 526 -13.68 -19.54 10.10
C VAL A 526 -15.19 -19.71 9.99
N ALA A 527 -15.94 -18.93 10.78
CA ALA A 527 -17.38 -18.91 10.81
C ALA A 527 -17.97 -17.50 10.65
N GLY A 528 -19.28 -17.42 10.77
CA GLY A 528 -20.02 -16.16 10.85
C GLY A 528 -19.96 -15.32 9.57
N ALA A 529 -19.96 -14.00 9.74
CA ALA A 529 -20.10 -13.05 8.63
C ALA A 529 -18.99 -13.17 7.58
N LEU A 530 -17.74 -13.42 7.98
CA LEU A 530 -16.62 -13.57 7.05
C LEU A 530 -16.74 -14.82 6.17
N ALA A 531 -17.06 -15.96 6.79
CA ALA A 531 -17.29 -17.20 6.06
C ALA A 531 -18.47 -17.07 5.09
N THR A 532 -19.54 -16.39 5.50
CA THR A 532 -20.69 -16.10 4.66
C THR A 532 -20.31 -15.18 3.50
N ALA A 533 -19.60 -14.08 3.76
CA ALA A 533 -19.17 -13.15 2.72
C ALA A 533 -18.31 -13.84 1.65
N LEU A 534 -17.34 -14.67 2.06
CA LEU A 534 -16.48 -15.40 1.13
C LEU A 534 -17.27 -16.47 0.35
N SER A 535 -18.10 -17.28 1.02
CA SER A 535 -18.84 -18.39 0.37
C SER A 535 -19.94 -17.92 -0.57
N THR A 536 -20.54 -16.76 -0.30
CA THR A 536 -21.54 -16.14 -1.17
C THR A 536 -20.95 -15.16 -2.17
N TRP A 537 -19.67 -14.85 -2.07
CA TRP A 537 -18.94 -13.85 -2.86
C TRP A 537 -19.57 -12.46 -2.76
N ARG A 538 -19.88 -12.04 -1.50
CA ARG A 538 -20.53 -10.75 -1.18
C ARG A 538 -19.66 -9.85 -0.32
N GLN A 539 -18.40 -9.68 -0.74
CA GLN A 539 -17.40 -8.91 0.02
C GLN A 539 -17.78 -7.41 0.11
N ALA A 540 -18.42 -6.86 -0.93
CA ALA A 540 -18.87 -5.47 -0.91
C ALA A 540 -19.98 -5.22 0.14
N GLU A 541 -20.91 -6.17 0.30
CA GLU A 541 -21.96 -6.09 1.34
C GLU A 541 -21.34 -6.18 2.74
N TRP A 542 -20.34 -7.06 2.91
CA TRP A 542 -19.59 -7.14 4.16
C TRP A 542 -18.86 -5.82 4.46
N ALA A 543 -18.21 -5.20 3.47
CA ALA A 543 -17.54 -3.92 3.63
C ALA A 543 -18.51 -2.80 4.04
N GLY A 544 -19.76 -2.81 3.52
CA GLY A 544 -20.82 -1.89 3.95
C GLY A 544 -21.22 -2.10 5.41
N THR A 545 -21.38 -3.35 5.84
CA THR A 545 -21.68 -3.69 7.25
C THR A 545 -20.56 -3.27 8.18
N GLU A 546 -19.31 -3.54 7.80
CA GLU A 546 -18.11 -3.14 8.54
C GLU A 546 -18.04 -1.61 8.65
N LEU A 547 -18.26 -0.88 7.56
CA LEU A 547 -18.28 0.58 7.56
C LEU A 547 -19.37 1.14 8.48
N ALA A 548 -20.55 0.53 8.50
CA ALA A 548 -21.63 0.93 9.40
C ALA A 548 -21.23 0.76 10.87
N THR A 549 -20.55 -0.34 11.21
CA THR A 549 -20.00 -0.59 12.55
C THR A 549 -18.93 0.44 12.91
N ARG A 550 -17.99 0.70 12.00
CA ARG A 550 -16.94 1.72 12.20
C ARG A 550 -17.52 3.14 12.35
N ARG A 551 -18.62 3.43 11.65
CA ARG A 551 -19.35 4.71 11.79
C ARG A 551 -19.96 4.86 13.18
N ALA A 552 -20.62 3.83 13.69
CA ALA A 552 -21.20 3.84 15.03
C ALA A 552 -20.14 4.02 16.13
N LEU A 553 -18.95 3.47 15.93
CA LEU A 553 -17.82 3.53 16.87
C LEU A 553 -16.88 4.71 16.61
N ARG A 554 -17.13 5.52 15.59
CA ARG A 554 -16.24 6.60 15.13
C ARG A 554 -14.81 6.10 14.85
N PHE A 555 -14.69 4.98 14.15
CA PHE A 555 -13.41 4.43 13.68
C PHE A 555 -13.15 4.77 12.20
N PRO A 556 -11.86 4.78 11.76
CA PRO A 556 -11.55 5.00 10.36
C PRO A 556 -12.09 3.83 9.49
N PRO A 557 -12.54 4.10 8.27
CA PRO A 557 -12.54 5.37 7.56
C PRO A 557 -13.83 6.20 7.70
N ALA A 558 -14.70 5.91 8.67
CA ALA A 558 -15.87 6.75 8.90
C ALA A 558 -15.48 8.15 9.41
N VAL A 559 -14.36 8.22 10.13
CA VAL A 559 -13.63 9.43 10.51
C VAL A 559 -12.18 9.31 10.06
N ARG A 560 -11.43 10.41 10.03
CA ARG A 560 -9.98 10.37 9.90
C ARG A 560 -9.32 10.26 11.26
N VAL A 561 -8.10 9.74 11.25
CA VAL A 561 -7.26 9.64 12.44
C VAL A 561 -5.88 10.21 12.17
N ALA A 562 -5.24 10.73 13.23
CA ALA A 562 -3.82 11.02 13.22
C ALA A 562 -3.21 10.48 14.52
N SER A 563 -2.07 9.80 14.43
CA SER A 563 -1.27 9.45 15.59
C SER A 563 -0.16 10.47 15.80
N VAL A 564 0.08 10.86 17.05
CA VAL A 564 1.19 11.72 17.45
C VAL A 564 2.03 10.97 18.47
N THR A 565 3.35 10.89 18.26
CA THR A 565 4.28 10.17 19.13
C THR A 565 5.54 10.99 19.38
N ALA A 566 5.85 11.25 20.66
CA ALA A 566 7.01 12.00 21.09
C ALA A 566 7.23 11.85 22.61
N GLY A 567 8.11 12.68 23.20
CA GLY A 567 8.11 12.89 24.66
C GLY A 567 6.87 13.67 25.11
N ASP A 568 6.48 13.50 26.37
CA ASP A 568 5.27 14.03 27.03
C ASP A 568 4.95 15.50 26.66
N ALA A 569 5.89 16.43 26.85
CA ALA A 569 5.66 17.84 26.57
C ALA A 569 5.30 18.12 25.09
N ALA A 570 5.88 17.38 24.13
CA ALA A 570 5.60 17.56 22.71
C ALA A 570 4.25 16.94 22.32
N VAL A 571 3.89 15.80 22.92
CA VAL A 571 2.55 15.21 22.73
C VAL A 571 1.49 16.10 23.35
N GLY A 572 1.73 16.61 24.56
CA GLY A 572 0.84 17.57 25.22
C GLY A 572 0.60 18.84 24.39
N GLY A 573 1.67 19.39 23.79
CA GLY A 573 1.58 20.53 22.87
C GLY A 573 0.74 20.23 21.64
N ALA A 574 0.99 19.10 20.98
CA ALA A 574 0.24 18.66 19.79
C ALA A 574 -1.25 18.44 20.10
N VAL A 575 -1.55 17.79 21.21
CA VAL A 575 -2.93 17.59 21.69
C VAL A 575 -3.61 18.91 22.01
N GLY A 576 -2.89 19.83 22.68
CA GLY A 576 -3.39 21.17 23.00
C GLY A 576 -3.76 21.97 21.75
N ALA A 577 -2.91 21.92 20.72
CA ALA A 577 -3.12 22.65 19.46
C ALA A 577 -4.40 22.23 18.72
N VAL A 578 -4.77 20.95 18.77
CA VAL A 578 -5.94 20.45 18.02
C VAL A 578 -7.24 20.42 18.83
N ARG A 579 -7.21 20.49 20.17
CA ARG A 579 -8.40 20.44 21.03
C ARG A 579 -9.42 21.54 20.79
N THR A 580 -8.98 22.67 20.24
CA THR A 580 -9.84 23.83 19.95
C THR A 580 -10.62 23.66 18.64
N ILE A 581 -10.35 22.62 17.85
CA ILE A 581 -11.01 22.37 16.58
C ILE A 581 -12.30 21.58 16.83
N ASP A 582 -13.42 22.06 16.35
CA ASP A 582 -14.71 21.40 16.51
C ASP A 582 -14.71 19.97 15.91
N GLY A 583 -15.28 19.04 16.66
CA GLY A 583 -15.41 17.64 16.25
C GLY A 583 -14.12 16.82 16.33
N VAL A 584 -13.06 17.39 16.91
CA VAL A 584 -11.84 16.66 17.25
C VAL A 584 -11.99 15.96 18.60
N ASP A 585 -11.59 14.71 18.66
CA ASP A 585 -11.58 13.86 19.83
C ASP A 585 -10.20 13.23 20.00
N VAL A 586 -9.68 13.15 21.24
CA VAL A 586 -8.33 12.70 21.54
C VAL A 586 -8.38 11.51 22.48
N LEU A 587 -7.75 10.42 22.08
CA LEU A 587 -7.54 9.21 22.89
C LEU A 587 -6.09 9.20 23.38
N GLY A 588 -5.90 9.05 24.67
CA GLY A 588 -4.59 9.12 25.31
C GLY A 588 -4.28 10.54 25.84
N PRO A 589 -3.00 10.89 26.10
CA PRO A 589 -1.79 10.12 25.79
C PRO A 589 -1.68 8.82 26.57
N ALA A 590 -0.97 7.85 25.99
CA ALA A 590 -0.64 6.56 26.59
C ALA A 590 0.84 6.23 26.35
N PRO A 591 1.48 5.46 27.25
CA PRO A 591 2.86 5.03 27.05
C PRO A 591 3.04 4.27 25.72
N ALA A 592 4.11 4.62 24.99
CA ALA A 592 4.56 3.95 23.78
C ALA A 592 5.98 3.39 23.99
N ASP A 593 6.54 2.74 22.93
CA ASP A 593 7.89 2.20 22.99
C ASP A 593 8.95 3.27 23.27
N ASP A 594 10.12 2.87 23.78
CA ASP A 594 11.27 3.72 24.05
C ASP A 594 11.03 4.88 25.06
N GLY A 595 10.02 4.76 25.92
CA GLY A 595 9.68 5.79 26.91
C GLY A 595 9.04 7.04 26.28
N LEU A 596 8.44 6.88 25.11
CA LEU A 596 7.64 7.89 24.43
C LEU A 596 6.18 7.81 24.88
N GLU A 597 5.41 8.80 24.51
CA GLU A 597 3.95 8.83 24.60
C GLU A 597 3.33 8.87 23.22
N ARG A 598 2.14 8.30 23.10
CA ARG A 598 1.32 8.31 21.88
C ARG A 598 -0.08 8.78 22.22
N ALA A 599 -0.60 9.70 21.40
CA ALA A 599 -2.01 10.05 21.39
C ALA A 599 -2.59 9.82 20.00
N ILE A 600 -3.88 9.46 19.96
CA ILE A 600 -4.66 9.28 18.73
C ILE A 600 -5.69 10.39 18.66
N ILE A 601 -5.67 11.15 17.58
CA ILE A 601 -6.56 12.26 17.31
C ILE A 601 -7.57 11.78 16.26
N ARG A 602 -8.88 11.80 16.59
CA ARG A 602 -9.98 11.44 15.68
C ARG A 602 -10.72 12.71 15.26
N PHE A 603 -11.06 12.83 13.99
CA PHE A 603 -11.69 14.02 13.46
C PHE A 603 -12.51 13.75 12.19
N ALA A 604 -13.50 14.62 11.93
CA ALA A 604 -14.26 14.58 10.69
C ALA A 604 -13.39 14.97 9.48
N TYR A 605 -13.73 14.47 8.30
CA TYR A 605 -13.00 14.82 7.06
C TYR A 605 -12.93 16.34 6.83
N ALA A 606 -14.02 17.06 7.15
CA ALA A 606 -14.07 18.52 7.02
C ALA A 606 -13.05 19.26 7.89
N SER A 607 -12.72 18.72 9.07
CA SER A 607 -11.74 19.31 9.99
C SER A 607 -10.29 18.97 9.63
N GLY A 608 -10.08 18.09 8.64
CA GLY A 608 -8.77 17.51 8.31
C GLY A 608 -7.70 18.53 7.97
N ALA A 609 -8.02 19.56 7.19
CA ALA A 609 -7.08 20.62 6.83
C ALA A 609 -6.66 21.47 8.06
N GLY A 610 -7.60 21.73 8.96
CA GLY A 610 -7.32 22.42 10.22
C GLY A 610 -6.38 21.63 11.12
N VAL A 611 -6.69 20.35 11.34
CA VAL A 611 -5.85 19.43 12.13
C VAL A 611 -4.44 19.30 11.54
N ALA A 612 -4.33 19.16 10.22
CA ALA A 612 -3.04 19.05 9.56
C ALA A 612 -2.19 20.32 9.73
N ARG A 613 -2.80 21.50 9.62
CA ARG A 613 -2.12 22.79 9.80
C ARG A 613 -1.60 22.98 11.22
N GLU A 614 -2.43 22.71 12.23
CA GLU A 614 -2.03 22.86 13.63
C GLU A 614 -0.93 21.86 14.03
N LEU A 615 -1.06 20.60 13.63
CA LEU A 615 -0.02 19.59 13.88
C LEU A 615 1.29 19.93 13.17
N ARG A 616 1.22 20.49 11.94
CA ARG A 616 2.41 20.94 11.23
C ARG A 616 3.07 22.13 11.93
N ALA A 617 2.31 23.11 12.40
CA ALA A 617 2.83 24.24 13.17
C ALA A 617 3.57 23.76 14.41
N GLU A 618 3.00 22.78 15.11
CA GLU A 618 3.62 22.18 16.29
C GLU A 618 4.90 21.41 15.96
N MET A 619 4.95 20.65 14.85
CA MET A 619 6.16 20.00 14.38
C MET A 619 7.28 21.02 14.10
N ILE A 620 6.95 22.15 13.47
CA ILE A 620 7.91 23.24 13.21
C ILE A 620 8.39 23.85 14.52
N ARG A 621 7.50 24.11 15.48
CA ARG A 621 7.84 24.65 16.81
C ARG A 621 8.84 23.73 17.53
N VAL A 622 8.51 22.45 17.66
CA VAL A 622 9.37 21.43 18.30
C VAL A 622 10.73 21.31 17.59
N ALA A 623 10.75 21.30 16.25
CA ALA A 623 11.97 21.22 15.47
C ALA A 623 12.89 22.44 15.64
N THR A 624 12.28 23.63 15.83
CA THR A 624 13.01 24.89 16.03
C THR A 624 13.60 24.99 17.44
N GLU A 625 12.86 24.58 18.47
CA GLU A 625 13.32 24.56 19.86
C GLU A 625 14.49 23.60 20.06
N ARG A 626 14.52 22.45 19.40
CA ARG A 626 15.62 21.47 19.44
C ARG A 626 16.95 22.01 18.92
N ARG A 627 16.96 23.08 18.12
CA ARG A 627 18.18 23.72 17.60
C ARG A 627 18.84 24.67 18.59
N ARG A 628 18.15 25.10 19.65
CA ARG A 628 18.74 25.94 20.67
C ARG A 628 19.64 25.10 21.57
N PRO A 629 20.97 25.43 21.70
CA PRO A 629 21.84 24.72 22.61
C PRO A 629 21.35 24.91 24.04
N VAL A 630 21.06 23.83 24.74
CA VAL A 630 20.84 23.88 26.18
C VAL A 630 22.22 23.99 26.84
N ALA A 631 22.53 25.14 27.41
CA ALA A 631 23.79 25.35 28.12
C ALA A 631 23.90 24.33 29.26
N GLY A 632 24.97 23.51 29.24
CA GLY A 632 25.40 22.70 30.39
C GLY A 632 25.00 21.24 30.41
N ARG A 633 24.39 20.64 29.39
CA ARG A 633 24.17 19.17 29.33
C ARG A 633 24.50 18.61 27.96
N PRO A 634 25.51 17.72 27.81
CA PRO A 634 25.60 16.83 26.68
C PRO A 634 24.51 15.77 26.84
N GLY A 635 23.28 16.10 26.49
CA GLY A 635 22.10 15.26 26.67
C GLY A 635 21.60 14.72 25.33
N ARG A 636 21.11 13.49 25.35
CA ARG A 636 20.36 12.83 24.29
C ARG A 636 19.33 13.83 23.71
N ARG A 637 19.40 14.13 22.41
CA ARG A 637 18.46 15.05 21.75
C ARG A 637 17.04 14.54 21.98
N PRO A 638 16.09 15.41 22.39
CA PRO A 638 14.71 14.98 22.57
C PRO A 638 14.15 14.34 21.30
N PRO A 639 13.28 13.33 21.40
CA PRO A 639 12.71 12.66 20.24
C PRO A 639 11.92 13.66 19.36
N VAL A 640 11.91 13.44 18.06
CA VAL A 640 11.14 14.26 17.09
C VAL A 640 9.66 13.99 17.33
N LEU A 641 8.83 15.02 17.26
CA LEU A 641 7.38 14.84 17.15
C LEU A 641 7.06 14.14 15.83
N ARG A 642 6.59 12.90 15.92
CA ARG A 642 6.13 12.11 14.78
C ARG A 642 4.62 12.25 14.67
N VAL A 643 4.17 12.65 13.51
CA VAL A 643 2.75 12.72 13.17
C VAL A 643 2.50 11.79 12.00
N ARG A 644 1.46 10.95 12.09
CA ARG A 644 1.05 10.07 10.99
C ARG A 644 -0.46 10.13 10.84
N PHE A 645 -0.90 10.64 9.70
CA PHE A 645 -2.31 10.67 9.32
C PHE A 645 -2.75 9.32 8.75
N ASP A 646 -4.01 8.99 9.02
CA ASP A 646 -4.66 7.75 8.57
C ASP A 646 -3.78 6.51 8.87
N ASP A 647 -3.16 6.52 10.05
CA ASP A 647 -2.19 5.53 10.51
C ASP A 647 -2.84 4.14 10.56
N PRO A 648 -2.37 3.16 9.77
CA PRO A 648 -2.93 1.82 9.72
C PRO A 648 -2.70 1.00 10.99
N GLU A 649 -1.80 1.46 11.88
CA GLU A 649 -1.48 0.81 13.16
C GLU A 649 -2.33 1.34 14.31
N VAL A 650 -3.29 2.21 14.05
CA VAL A 650 -4.30 2.61 15.04
C VAL A 650 -5.22 1.41 15.26
N PRO A 651 -5.31 0.89 16.52
CA PRO A 651 -6.13 -0.29 16.84
C PRO A 651 -7.62 -0.02 16.71
#